data_e03808b458ec5c01059d85f9a0c7088c
#
_entry.id   e03808b458ec5c01059d85f9a0c7088c
#
_cell.length_a   1.000
_cell.length_b   1.000
_cell.length_c   1.000
_cell.angle_alpha   90.00
_cell.angle_beta   90.00
_cell.angle_gamma   90.00
#
_symmetry.space_group_name_H-M   'P 1'
#
loop_
_entity.id
_entity.type
_entity.pdbx_description
1 polymer ?
#
loop_
_entity_poly.entity_id
_entity_poly.type
_entity_poly.pdbx_seq_one_letter_code
_entity_poly.pdbx_strand_id
1 'polypeptide(L)'
;MTKKVIGNSINRWDAYAKVTGKARYTADIPTDKKLYAKICRATITHGIVKSYDVSEAMKVEGVVKVVLPEDLPDYKFPTAGHPYTLIEEKKDVADRNLLTRKVRLYGDEIAAVIAETKLAADIAAKKIKVEYEEYPIYLEPEEALAEGAVEIHEGRKNNTIAASDIITGDMEKGFSESEYIFEGEYRTPKVQHCHMESQIAYAYQDIDNRWVCVSSTQIPHICRRILGQAFNMPWGQFRVIKPFIGGGFGNKQDITIEPLTVALSMVMGGKIVELELEREEVLFATRVRHAISYKFKIGLDKDKKIKALETHILSNNGAYASHGHVVGMKGMGILATLYHLPNFRYEIKTVYTNTATAGAFRGYGVPQVIFAIESFMDDVARRLNIEPIDFRMLNMIPEEVKAKNRFFDSAIVDECIMKGKEAFNWEERKERIEKENKNNSNFKKGLGMAAYSYASGTYPKAFEIAGCHMRMNQDGSIKMMVGGTEIGQGSDTVFKQMAAETLGISPDSVFVDAMTDTDYTPYDPGAFASRQSYITGMAIKKAAEQLKKKIFDAVKKFEDIEQHLLDIVDGEIIIKENGRKIISLADLSLKTFYHNEKAEYLFAEVSHNAHDQSYPMGTTFAEVEVDMKTGRVEVLDIMNVHDSGIILNPVLASGQVEGGIGMGIPY
;
A
#
# COMPACT_ATOMS: atom_id res chain seq x y z
N MET A 1 10.44 -29.55 -23.54
CA MET A 1 10.70 -28.26 -22.89
C MET A 1 9.40 -27.74 -22.31
N THR A 2 9.35 -27.53 -21.02
CA THR A 2 8.17 -26.93 -20.36
C THR A 2 7.88 -25.57 -21.00
N LYS A 3 6.64 -25.33 -21.39
CA LYS A 3 6.22 -24.04 -21.90
C LYS A 3 6.36 -23.01 -20.78
N LYS A 4 7.28 -22.06 -20.92
CA LYS A 4 7.55 -21.06 -19.89
C LYS A 4 6.31 -20.18 -19.71
N VAL A 5 5.74 -20.14 -18.50
CA VAL A 5 4.54 -19.35 -18.18
C VAL A 5 4.93 -17.95 -17.64
N ILE A 6 6.00 -17.90 -16.86
CA ILE A 6 6.57 -16.65 -16.34
C ILE A 6 7.22 -15.86 -17.49
N GLY A 7 7.02 -14.54 -17.50
CA GLY A 7 7.49 -13.64 -18.55
C GLY A 7 6.54 -13.52 -19.74
N ASN A 8 5.42 -14.23 -19.72
CA ASN A 8 4.39 -14.12 -20.73
C ASN A 8 3.17 -13.36 -20.22
N SER A 9 2.58 -12.56 -21.09
CA SER A 9 1.33 -11.86 -20.82
C SER A 9 0.17 -12.83 -21.00
N ILE A 10 -0.37 -13.33 -19.90
CA ILE A 10 -1.63 -14.05 -19.89
C ILE A 10 -2.76 -13.12 -19.48
N ASN A 11 -3.96 -13.40 -19.92
CA ASN A 11 -5.13 -12.62 -19.56
C ASN A 11 -5.39 -12.69 -18.06
N ARG A 12 -5.84 -11.58 -17.47
CA ARG A 12 -6.32 -11.56 -16.10
C ARG A 12 -7.48 -12.55 -15.96
N TRP A 13 -7.36 -13.45 -14.98
CA TRP A 13 -8.39 -14.44 -14.72
C TRP A 13 -9.72 -13.81 -14.28
N ASP A 14 -9.66 -12.67 -13.58
CA ASP A 14 -10.81 -11.93 -13.06
C ASP A 14 -11.39 -10.91 -14.03
N ALA A 15 -10.74 -10.67 -15.19
CA ALA A 15 -11.14 -9.65 -16.14
C ALA A 15 -12.56 -9.86 -16.66
N TYR A 16 -12.89 -11.08 -17.07
CA TYR A 16 -14.21 -11.40 -17.59
C TYR A 16 -15.33 -11.14 -16.58
N ALA A 17 -15.12 -11.55 -15.33
CA ALA A 17 -16.10 -11.30 -14.27
C ALA A 17 -16.32 -9.80 -14.01
N LYS A 18 -15.26 -9.01 -14.09
CA LYS A 18 -15.32 -7.55 -13.90
C LYS A 18 -16.06 -6.85 -15.05
N VAL A 19 -15.68 -7.12 -16.29
CA VAL A 19 -16.28 -6.42 -17.46
C VAL A 19 -17.70 -6.85 -17.76
N THR A 20 -18.13 -8.01 -17.27
CA THR A 20 -19.50 -8.52 -17.44
C THR A 20 -20.40 -8.28 -16.22
N GLY A 21 -19.91 -7.59 -15.18
CA GLY A 21 -20.67 -7.34 -13.95
C GLY A 21 -20.90 -8.58 -13.07
N LYS A 22 -20.15 -9.68 -13.28
CA LYS A 22 -20.24 -10.90 -12.48
C LYS A 22 -19.37 -10.83 -11.21
N ALA A 23 -18.36 -9.96 -11.20
CA ALA A 23 -17.55 -9.72 -10.01
C ALA A 23 -18.43 -9.11 -8.90
N ARG A 24 -18.30 -9.63 -7.68
CA ARG A 24 -19.09 -9.19 -6.53
C ARG A 24 -18.23 -8.37 -5.59
N TYR A 25 -18.53 -7.09 -5.49
CA TYR A 25 -17.96 -6.15 -4.51
C TYR A 25 -18.78 -6.20 -3.21
N THR A 26 -18.33 -5.53 -2.17
CA THR A 26 -19.01 -5.57 -0.86
C THR A 26 -20.48 -5.17 -0.96
N ALA A 27 -20.83 -4.15 -1.75
CA ALA A 27 -22.20 -3.70 -1.96
C ALA A 27 -23.09 -4.71 -2.71
N ASP A 28 -22.48 -5.58 -3.54
CA ASP A 28 -23.20 -6.50 -4.44
C ASP A 28 -23.55 -7.84 -3.78
N ILE A 29 -23.02 -8.10 -2.58
CA ILE A 29 -23.27 -9.37 -1.88
C ILE A 29 -24.68 -9.34 -1.33
N PRO A 30 -25.58 -10.24 -1.78
CA PRO A 30 -26.95 -10.29 -1.30
C PRO A 30 -27.00 -10.61 0.19
N THR A 31 -27.76 -9.85 0.92
CA THR A 31 -28.03 -10.08 2.35
C THR A 31 -29.49 -9.78 2.66
N ASP A 32 -30.13 -10.67 3.40
CA ASP A 32 -31.52 -10.51 3.80
C ASP A 32 -31.64 -9.55 5.01
N LYS A 33 -32.66 -8.70 5.02
CA LYS A 33 -33.00 -7.84 6.16
C LYS A 33 -31.84 -6.96 6.68
N LYS A 34 -31.08 -6.37 5.75
CA LYS A 34 -30.00 -5.45 6.05
C LYS A 34 -30.52 -4.14 6.62
N LEU A 35 -29.88 -3.65 7.69
CA LEU A 35 -30.00 -2.29 8.18
C LEU A 35 -28.87 -1.45 7.61
N TYR A 36 -29.11 -0.15 7.49
CA TYR A 36 -28.15 0.80 6.95
C TYR A 36 -27.76 1.82 8.01
N ALA A 37 -26.48 2.11 8.07
CA ALA A 37 -25.97 3.12 8.98
C ALA A 37 -25.46 4.35 8.22
N LYS A 38 -25.60 5.53 8.86
CA LYS A 38 -24.98 6.79 8.43
C LYS A 38 -24.31 7.45 9.61
N ILE A 39 -23.09 7.95 9.38
CA ILE A 39 -22.34 8.70 10.40
C ILE A 39 -22.87 10.13 10.46
N CYS A 40 -23.15 10.64 11.67
CA CYS A 40 -23.28 12.06 11.94
C CYS A 40 -21.86 12.62 12.18
N ARG A 41 -21.48 13.58 11.38
CA ARG A 41 -20.12 14.14 11.37
C ARG A 41 -20.09 15.52 12.02
N ALA A 42 -18.97 15.80 12.70
CA ALA A 42 -18.71 17.12 13.28
C ALA A 42 -18.66 18.19 12.19
N THR A 43 -19.29 19.33 12.48
CA THR A 43 -19.32 20.52 11.60
C THR A 43 -18.32 21.59 12.01
N ILE A 44 -17.56 21.35 13.08
CA ILE A 44 -16.44 22.16 13.53
C ILE A 44 -15.12 21.42 13.28
N THR A 45 -14.00 22.13 13.33
CA THR A 45 -12.67 21.56 13.06
C THR A 45 -11.97 21.09 14.34
N HIS A 46 -12.14 21.80 15.46
CA HIS A 46 -11.51 21.45 16.74
C HIS A 46 -12.40 21.86 17.89
N GLY A 47 -12.62 20.98 18.85
CA GLY A 47 -13.45 21.28 20.01
C GLY A 47 -14.01 20.05 20.72
N ILE A 48 -15.10 20.24 21.45
CA ILE A 48 -15.81 19.18 22.15
C ILE A 48 -17.32 19.29 21.95
N VAL A 49 -18.00 18.16 21.77
CA VAL A 49 -19.46 18.08 21.73
C VAL A 49 -20.00 18.20 23.17
N LYS A 50 -20.78 19.24 23.43
CA LYS A 50 -21.46 19.48 24.72
C LYS A 50 -22.73 18.65 24.87
N SER A 51 -23.59 18.73 23.84
CA SER A 51 -24.88 18.04 23.85
C SER A 51 -25.34 17.61 22.46
N TYR A 52 -26.25 16.64 22.44
CA TYR A 52 -26.95 16.17 21.25
C TYR A 52 -28.45 16.32 21.46
N ASP A 53 -29.18 16.85 20.45
CA ASP A 53 -30.65 16.71 20.35
C ASP A 53 -30.96 15.77 19.17
N VAL A 54 -31.37 14.55 19.48
CA VAL A 54 -31.70 13.49 18.54
C VAL A 54 -33.22 13.38 18.29
N SER A 55 -34.03 14.24 18.89
CA SER A 55 -35.50 14.14 18.91
C SER A 55 -36.13 14.14 17.51
N GLU A 56 -35.66 15.00 16.61
CA GLU A 56 -36.10 15.06 15.22
C GLU A 56 -35.58 13.94 14.34
N ALA A 57 -34.38 13.43 14.63
CA ALA A 57 -33.83 12.28 13.95
C ALA A 57 -34.63 11.01 14.21
N MET A 58 -35.03 10.80 15.46
CA MET A 58 -35.83 9.64 15.87
C MET A 58 -37.28 9.65 15.32
N LYS A 59 -37.78 10.79 14.81
CA LYS A 59 -39.10 10.88 14.16
C LYS A 59 -39.07 10.49 12.67
N VAL A 60 -37.92 10.31 12.08
CA VAL A 60 -37.81 9.91 10.67
C VAL A 60 -38.27 8.47 10.52
N GLU A 61 -39.20 8.22 9.62
CA GLU A 61 -39.75 6.89 9.35
C GLU A 61 -38.62 5.92 8.91
N GLY A 62 -38.62 4.73 9.50
CA GLY A 62 -37.59 3.71 9.25
C GLY A 62 -36.30 3.88 10.06
N VAL A 63 -36.16 4.91 10.90
CA VAL A 63 -35.08 5.01 11.86
C VAL A 63 -35.28 4.02 13.00
N VAL A 64 -34.25 3.21 13.25
CA VAL A 64 -34.30 2.18 14.29
C VAL A 64 -33.57 2.66 15.55
N LYS A 65 -32.40 3.31 15.41
CA LYS A 65 -31.63 3.81 16.56
C LYS A 65 -30.67 4.93 16.14
N VAL A 66 -30.49 5.89 17.04
CA VAL A 66 -29.33 6.81 17.04
C VAL A 66 -28.33 6.28 18.08
N VAL A 67 -27.09 6.20 17.72
CA VAL A 67 -25.97 5.69 18.55
C VAL A 67 -25.03 6.85 18.85
N LEU A 68 -24.78 7.08 20.12
CA LEU A 68 -23.88 8.10 20.64
C LEU A 68 -22.59 7.48 21.18
N PRO A 69 -21.53 8.24 21.43
CA PRO A 69 -20.28 7.71 21.99
C PRO A 69 -20.49 6.87 23.28
N GLU A 70 -21.43 7.26 24.13
CA GLU A 70 -21.73 6.59 25.41
C GLU A 70 -22.42 5.22 25.25
N ASP A 71 -22.96 4.92 24.08
CA ASP A 71 -23.55 3.63 23.77
C ASP A 71 -22.50 2.57 23.38
N LEU A 72 -21.23 2.98 23.18
CA LEU A 72 -20.16 2.15 22.64
C LEU A 72 -18.99 2.02 23.62
N PRO A 73 -18.17 0.95 23.51
CA PRO A 73 -16.95 0.83 24.30
C PRO A 73 -15.95 1.96 24.00
N ASP A 74 -15.31 2.49 25.03
CA ASP A 74 -14.33 3.59 24.94
C ASP A 74 -12.90 3.08 24.91
N TYR A 75 -12.61 2.04 24.14
CA TYR A 75 -11.25 1.56 23.90
C TYR A 75 -10.60 2.32 22.75
N LYS A 76 -9.40 2.82 22.97
CA LYS A 76 -8.58 3.38 21.88
C LYS A 76 -7.90 2.26 21.11
N PHE A 77 -7.91 2.38 19.78
CA PHE A 77 -7.27 1.44 18.88
C PHE A 77 -6.44 2.16 17.81
N PRO A 78 -5.40 1.49 17.25
CA PRO A 78 -4.65 2.03 16.13
C PRO A 78 -5.42 1.81 14.84
N THR A 79 -5.24 2.69 13.86
CA THR A 79 -5.83 2.51 12.52
C THR A 79 -4.83 2.04 11.48
N ALA A 80 -3.53 2.18 11.74
CA ALA A 80 -2.48 1.78 10.82
C ALA A 80 -2.48 0.27 10.53
N GLY A 81 -2.41 -0.07 9.26
CA GLY A 81 -2.37 -1.44 8.78
C GLY A 81 -0.97 -2.05 8.79
N HIS A 82 -0.22 -1.92 9.89
CA HIS A 82 1.08 -2.58 10.03
C HIS A 82 0.96 -3.98 10.65
N PRO A 83 1.91 -4.89 10.37
CA PRO A 83 2.06 -6.11 11.15
C PRO A 83 2.23 -5.81 12.64
N TYR A 84 1.68 -6.68 13.49
CA TYR A 84 1.84 -6.52 14.95
C TYR A 84 3.31 -6.63 15.36
N THR A 85 3.72 -5.85 16.32
CA THR A 85 5.08 -5.91 16.88
C THR A 85 5.04 -6.15 18.41
N LEU A 86 6.02 -6.91 18.89
CA LEU A 86 6.24 -7.12 20.33
C LEU A 86 7.10 -6.01 20.96
N ILE A 87 7.69 -5.15 20.13
CA ILE A 87 8.56 -4.04 20.55
C ILE A 87 7.66 -2.84 20.84
N GLU A 88 7.58 -2.40 22.10
CA GLU A 88 6.65 -1.37 22.55
C GLU A 88 6.79 -0.06 21.76
N GLU A 89 8.02 0.40 21.55
CA GLU A 89 8.34 1.66 20.86
C GLU A 89 8.00 1.64 19.37
N LYS A 90 7.73 0.46 18.82
CA LYS A 90 7.35 0.27 17.41
C LYS A 90 5.86 -0.01 17.22
N LYS A 91 5.08 -0.05 18.29
CA LYS A 91 3.64 -0.23 18.21
C LYS A 91 2.98 0.97 17.53
N ASP A 92 1.93 0.68 16.77
CA ASP A 92 1.07 1.71 16.20
C ASP A 92 0.40 2.53 17.30
N VAL A 93 0.26 3.83 17.07
CA VAL A 93 -0.37 4.74 18.03
C VAL A 93 -1.87 4.48 18.08
N ALA A 94 -2.38 4.10 19.24
CA ALA A 94 -3.79 3.91 19.50
C ALA A 94 -4.43 5.24 19.95
N ASP A 95 -4.96 6.00 19.00
CA ASP A 95 -5.54 7.33 19.24
C ASP A 95 -6.98 7.48 18.70
N ARG A 96 -7.57 6.41 18.17
CA ARG A 96 -8.91 6.39 17.61
C ARG A 96 -9.91 5.71 18.56
N ASN A 97 -11.09 6.30 18.72
CA ASN A 97 -12.28 5.70 19.34
C ASN A 97 -13.31 5.36 18.25
N LEU A 98 -14.33 4.57 18.56
CA LEU A 98 -15.43 4.21 17.64
C LEU A 98 -16.24 5.44 17.23
N LEU A 99 -16.66 6.23 18.21
CA LEU A 99 -17.25 7.57 18.09
C LEU A 99 -16.55 8.47 19.10
N THR A 100 -16.55 9.79 18.90
CA THR A 100 -15.85 10.71 19.80
C THR A 100 -16.67 11.97 20.09
N ARG A 101 -16.57 12.46 21.34
CA ARG A 101 -17.02 13.82 21.68
C ARG A 101 -15.93 14.88 21.40
N LYS A 102 -14.64 14.50 21.45
CA LYS A 102 -13.54 15.42 21.16
C LYS A 102 -13.27 15.46 19.65
N VAL A 103 -13.70 16.53 19.04
CA VAL A 103 -13.52 16.81 17.61
C VAL A 103 -12.08 17.29 17.37
N ARG A 104 -11.38 16.67 16.43
CA ARG A 104 -10.00 16.97 16.05
C ARG A 104 -9.83 17.39 14.61
N LEU A 105 -10.85 17.08 13.77
CA LEU A 105 -10.92 17.54 12.38
C LEU A 105 -12.38 17.75 11.97
N TYR A 106 -12.61 18.58 10.96
CA TYR A 106 -13.91 18.68 10.30
C TYR A 106 -14.34 17.30 9.77
N GLY A 107 -15.51 16.84 10.17
CA GLY A 107 -16.02 15.53 9.75
C GLY A 107 -15.68 14.36 10.68
N ASP A 108 -15.17 14.59 11.90
CA ASP A 108 -15.02 13.54 12.90
C ASP A 108 -16.33 12.83 13.19
N GLU A 109 -16.29 11.56 13.58
CA GLU A 109 -17.41 10.67 13.80
C GLU A 109 -17.97 10.87 15.20
N ILE A 110 -19.03 11.67 15.32
CA ILE A 110 -19.60 12.08 16.62
C ILE A 110 -20.87 11.32 17.02
N ALA A 111 -21.61 10.77 16.06
CA ALA A 111 -22.76 9.90 16.30
C ALA A 111 -23.02 9.05 15.04
N ALA A 112 -23.89 8.05 15.15
CA ALA A 112 -24.34 7.26 14.01
C ALA A 112 -25.85 7.01 14.08
N VAL A 113 -26.50 6.90 12.93
CA VAL A 113 -27.91 6.53 12.78
C VAL A 113 -27.99 5.16 12.13
N ILE A 114 -28.87 4.31 12.62
CA ILE A 114 -29.23 3.02 12.04
C ILE A 114 -30.67 3.08 11.58
N ALA A 115 -30.94 2.72 10.32
CA ALA A 115 -32.29 2.76 9.73
C ALA A 115 -32.53 1.57 8.78
N GLU A 116 -33.78 1.38 8.38
CA GLU A 116 -34.18 0.34 7.42
C GLU A 116 -33.78 0.66 5.98
N THR A 117 -33.51 1.93 5.67
CA THR A 117 -33.06 2.39 4.34
C THR A 117 -31.91 3.38 4.44
N LYS A 118 -31.07 3.43 3.40
CA LYS A 118 -29.98 4.43 3.30
C LYS A 118 -30.53 5.86 3.39
N LEU A 119 -31.65 6.14 2.72
CA LEU A 119 -32.26 7.45 2.69
C LEU A 119 -32.74 7.89 4.09
N ALA A 120 -33.39 6.99 4.83
CA ALA A 120 -33.84 7.29 6.19
C ALA A 120 -32.65 7.58 7.12
N ALA A 121 -31.59 6.79 7.03
CA ALA A 121 -30.36 7.02 7.79
C ALA A 121 -29.72 8.39 7.48
N ASP A 122 -29.62 8.76 6.19
CA ASP A 122 -29.07 10.04 5.77
C ASP A 122 -29.89 11.24 6.22
N ILE A 123 -31.22 11.19 6.03
CA ILE A 123 -32.12 12.24 6.48
C ILE A 123 -32.02 12.42 8.00
N ALA A 124 -32.02 11.33 8.75
CA ALA A 124 -31.96 11.38 10.21
C ALA A 124 -30.60 11.89 10.73
N ALA A 125 -29.50 11.49 10.13
CA ALA A 125 -28.19 11.98 10.51
C ALA A 125 -28.09 13.52 10.39
N LYS A 126 -28.67 14.10 9.34
CA LYS A 126 -28.75 15.56 9.12
C LYS A 126 -29.67 16.29 10.09
N LYS A 127 -30.56 15.59 10.79
CA LYS A 127 -31.48 16.18 11.76
C LYS A 127 -30.98 16.18 13.20
N ILE A 128 -29.85 15.51 13.46
CA ILE A 128 -29.21 15.57 14.77
C ILE A 128 -28.65 16.98 14.96
N LYS A 129 -29.09 17.67 16.02
CA LYS A 129 -28.49 18.97 16.40
C LYS A 129 -27.42 18.75 17.43
N VAL A 130 -26.31 19.45 17.28
CA VAL A 130 -25.12 19.31 18.11
C VAL A 130 -24.64 20.67 18.59
N GLU A 131 -24.39 20.79 19.88
CA GLU A 131 -23.78 21.97 20.50
C GLU A 131 -22.31 21.69 20.76
N TYR A 132 -21.46 22.65 20.43
CA TYR A 132 -20.01 22.52 20.54
C TYR A 132 -19.42 23.60 21.44
N GLU A 133 -18.27 23.28 22.04
CA GLU A 133 -17.30 24.23 22.53
C GLU A 133 -16.08 24.14 21.59
N GLU A 134 -15.74 25.25 20.94
CA GLU A 134 -14.68 25.29 19.95
C GLU A 134 -13.31 25.62 20.59
N TYR A 135 -12.26 25.03 20.03
CA TYR A 135 -10.87 25.25 20.44
C TYR A 135 -10.05 25.87 19.29
N PRO A 136 -8.86 26.45 19.59
CA PRO A 136 -7.96 26.92 18.54
C PRO A 136 -7.66 25.86 17.49
N ILE A 137 -7.58 26.27 16.22
CA ILE A 137 -7.35 25.41 15.06
C ILE A 137 -5.92 25.59 14.58
N TYR A 138 -5.24 24.47 14.30
CA TYR A 138 -3.89 24.43 13.75
C TYR A 138 -3.90 23.65 12.43
N LEU A 139 -3.67 24.34 11.32
CA LEU A 139 -3.65 23.74 9.98
C LEU A 139 -2.24 23.40 9.53
N GLU A 140 -1.27 24.18 9.98
CA GLU A 140 0.15 23.98 9.67
C GLU A 140 0.90 23.41 10.89
N PRO A 141 1.90 22.54 10.66
CA PRO A 141 2.68 21.94 11.76
C PRO A 141 3.37 22.97 12.65
N GLU A 142 3.85 24.07 12.08
CA GLU A 142 4.52 25.14 12.81
C GLU A 142 3.60 25.79 13.85
N GLU A 143 2.31 25.96 13.52
CA GLU A 143 1.30 26.48 14.45
C GLU A 143 1.03 25.50 15.59
N ALA A 144 0.93 24.21 15.27
CA ALA A 144 0.67 23.15 16.25
C ALA A 144 1.87 22.90 17.20
N LEU A 145 3.09 23.26 16.76
CA LEU A 145 4.32 23.17 17.54
C LEU A 145 4.59 24.42 18.39
N ALA A 146 3.85 25.51 18.18
CA ALA A 146 4.08 26.76 18.90
C ALA A 146 3.91 26.60 20.42
N GLU A 147 4.63 27.40 21.18
CA GLU A 147 4.49 27.44 22.62
C GLU A 147 3.07 27.85 23.03
N GLY A 148 2.46 27.09 23.93
CA GLY A 148 1.08 27.31 24.37
C GLY A 148 0.00 26.74 23.43
N ALA A 149 0.36 26.06 22.34
CA ALA A 149 -0.62 25.38 21.49
C ALA A 149 -1.36 24.29 22.29
N VAL A 150 -2.69 24.22 22.09
CA VAL A 150 -3.55 23.22 22.75
C VAL A 150 -3.20 21.81 22.20
N GLU A 151 -3.12 20.83 23.10
CA GLU A 151 -2.90 19.44 22.71
C GLU A 151 -4.12 18.89 21.96
N ILE A 152 -3.93 18.50 20.71
CA ILE A 152 -4.93 17.82 19.88
C ILE A 152 -5.24 16.44 20.48
N HIS A 153 -4.19 15.73 20.93
CA HIS A 153 -4.31 14.51 21.71
C HIS A 153 -3.66 14.68 23.09
N GLU A 154 -4.39 14.33 24.12
CA GLU A 154 -3.92 14.42 25.51
C GLU A 154 -2.62 13.65 25.74
N GLY A 155 -1.65 14.29 26.38
CA GLY A 155 -0.33 13.75 26.67
C GLY A 155 0.63 13.74 25.46
N ARG A 156 0.25 14.35 24.33
CA ARG A 156 1.12 14.53 23.16
C ARG A 156 1.69 15.94 23.13
N LYS A 157 2.74 16.15 23.96
CA LYS A 157 3.42 17.45 24.04
C LYS A 157 3.81 17.99 22.66
N ASN A 158 3.54 19.28 22.46
CA ASN A 158 3.82 19.97 21.19
C ASN A 158 3.22 19.26 19.99
N ASN A 159 2.08 18.58 20.16
CA ASN A 159 1.39 17.87 19.09
C ASN A 159 2.27 16.93 18.23
N THR A 160 3.36 16.41 18.82
CA THR A 160 4.32 15.55 18.11
C THR A 160 3.90 14.08 18.18
N ILE A 161 3.81 13.43 17.01
CA ILE A 161 3.56 11.99 16.87
C ILE A 161 4.87 11.22 17.02
N ALA A 162 5.87 11.62 16.23
CA ALA A 162 7.20 11.02 16.21
C ALA A 162 8.25 12.04 15.79
N ALA A 163 9.46 11.86 16.28
CA ALA A 163 10.63 12.63 15.89
C ALA A 163 11.84 11.68 15.79
N SER A 164 12.71 11.93 14.84
CA SER A 164 13.98 11.20 14.71
C SER A 164 15.05 12.14 14.16
N ASP A 165 16.26 11.98 14.66
CA ASP A 165 17.46 12.64 14.18
C ASP A 165 18.56 11.57 14.02
N ILE A 166 18.90 11.24 12.78
CA ILE A 166 19.82 10.17 12.45
C ILE A 166 20.99 10.77 11.70
N ILE A 167 22.19 10.54 12.22
CA ILE A 167 23.44 11.03 11.66
C ILE A 167 24.31 9.83 11.27
N THR A 168 24.83 9.86 10.06
CA THR A 168 25.84 8.92 9.55
C THR A 168 27.09 9.69 9.12
N GLY A 169 28.26 9.20 9.44
CA GLY A 169 29.53 9.92 9.17
C GLY A 169 29.76 11.10 10.12
N ASP A 170 30.51 12.08 9.67
CA ASP A 170 30.92 13.28 10.40
C ASP A 170 30.47 14.53 9.63
N MET A 171 29.39 15.16 10.08
CA MET A 171 28.77 16.30 9.41
C MET A 171 29.68 17.55 9.44
N GLU A 172 30.36 17.80 10.54
CA GLU A 172 31.25 18.96 10.67
C GLU A 172 32.43 18.84 9.69
N LYS A 173 33.05 17.67 9.65
CA LYS A 173 34.10 17.35 8.69
C LYS A 173 33.59 17.45 7.26
N GLY A 174 32.43 16.88 6.96
CA GLY A 174 31.85 16.90 5.62
C GLY A 174 31.63 18.32 5.10
N PHE A 175 31.07 19.23 5.93
CA PHE A 175 30.90 20.64 5.55
C PHE A 175 32.22 21.42 5.55
N SER A 176 33.17 21.14 6.42
CA SER A 176 34.46 21.82 6.44
C SER A 176 35.34 21.47 5.22
N GLU A 177 35.17 20.28 4.65
CA GLU A 177 35.82 19.84 3.40
C GLU A 177 35.08 20.27 2.13
N SER A 178 33.94 20.95 2.26
CA SER A 178 33.13 21.42 1.12
C SER A 178 33.61 22.77 0.61
N GLU A 179 33.77 22.89 -0.71
CA GLU A 179 34.07 24.16 -1.39
C GLU A 179 32.77 24.91 -1.74
N TYR A 180 31.69 24.17 -2.01
CA TYR A 180 30.38 24.74 -2.35
C TYR A 180 29.35 24.27 -1.35
N ILE A 181 28.51 25.20 -0.88
CA ILE A 181 27.38 24.89 0.00
C ILE A 181 26.12 25.50 -0.62
N PHE A 182 25.08 24.68 -0.74
CA PHE A 182 23.78 25.11 -1.23
C PHE A 182 22.68 24.70 -0.25
N GLU A 183 21.65 25.53 -0.20
CA GLU A 183 20.44 25.29 0.58
C GLU A 183 19.21 25.42 -0.32
N GLY A 184 18.14 24.64 0.00
CA GLY A 184 16.88 24.69 -0.70
C GLY A 184 15.71 24.20 0.17
N GLU A 185 14.52 24.75 -0.11
CA GLU A 185 13.28 24.37 0.58
C GLU A 185 12.25 23.90 -0.44
N TYR A 186 11.59 22.76 -0.13
CA TYR A 186 10.61 22.13 -0.99
C TYR A 186 9.42 21.67 -0.16
N ARG A 187 8.22 21.76 -0.73
CA ARG A 187 6.98 21.34 -0.07
C ARG A 187 6.14 20.48 -1.01
N THR A 188 5.48 19.48 -0.46
CA THR A 188 4.52 18.65 -1.17
C THR A 188 3.12 18.81 -0.57
N PRO A 189 2.06 18.79 -1.39
CA PRO A 189 0.68 18.97 -0.92
C PRO A 189 0.10 17.69 -0.32
N LYS A 190 -1.07 17.81 0.32
CA LYS A 190 -1.97 16.68 0.60
C LYS A 190 -2.69 16.27 -0.68
N VAL A 191 -2.80 14.96 -0.92
CA VAL A 191 -3.50 14.41 -2.10
C VAL A 191 -4.37 13.24 -1.68
N GLN A 192 -5.59 13.16 -2.24
CA GLN A 192 -6.53 12.08 -2.00
C GLN A 192 -6.36 10.96 -3.04
N HIS A 193 -6.56 9.71 -2.63
CA HIS A 193 -6.41 8.51 -3.47
C HIS A 193 -7.44 8.42 -4.60
N CYS A 194 -8.64 8.93 -4.38
CA CYS A 194 -9.75 8.93 -5.34
C CYS A 194 -10.06 7.55 -5.95
N HIS A 195 -9.93 6.46 -5.16
CA HIS A 195 -10.32 5.12 -5.62
C HIS A 195 -11.81 5.07 -5.98
N MET A 196 -12.19 4.27 -6.96
CA MET A 196 -13.56 4.26 -7.51
C MET A 196 -14.60 3.76 -6.50
N GLU A 197 -14.34 2.64 -5.82
CA GLU A 197 -15.18 2.12 -4.74
C GLU A 197 -14.88 2.86 -3.45
N SER A 198 -15.87 3.50 -2.84
CA SER A 198 -15.74 4.10 -1.50
C SER A 198 -15.44 3.03 -0.42
N GLN A 199 -15.16 3.47 0.81
CA GLN A 199 -15.12 2.54 1.92
C GLN A 199 -16.51 2.03 2.21
N ILE A 200 -16.64 0.71 2.25
CA ILE A 200 -17.89 0.01 2.55
C ILE A 200 -17.61 -1.23 3.37
N ALA A 201 -18.39 -1.45 4.39
CA ALA A 201 -18.40 -2.68 5.18
C ALA A 201 -19.82 -3.01 5.64
N TYR A 202 -20.08 -4.30 5.85
CA TYR A 202 -21.23 -4.72 6.66
C TYR A 202 -20.79 -5.76 7.68
N ALA A 203 -21.48 -5.82 8.81
CA ALA A 203 -21.17 -6.74 9.89
C ALA A 203 -22.41 -7.42 10.44
N TYR A 204 -22.22 -8.62 11.00
CA TYR A 204 -23.26 -9.41 11.64
C TYR A 204 -22.64 -10.44 12.60
N GLN A 205 -23.48 -11.03 13.46
CA GLN A 205 -23.08 -12.18 14.26
C GLN A 205 -23.48 -13.47 13.56
N ASP A 206 -22.54 -14.42 13.40
CA ASP A 206 -22.80 -15.73 12.80
C ASP A 206 -23.40 -16.72 13.81
N ILE A 207 -23.71 -17.94 13.35
CA ILE A 207 -24.30 -19.01 14.15
C ILE A 207 -23.37 -19.53 15.27
N ASP A 208 -22.08 -19.28 15.13
CA ASP A 208 -21.04 -19.65 16.12
C ASP A 208 -20.79 -18.50 17.13
N ASN A 209 -21.65 -17.47 17.12
CA ASN A 209 -21.57 -16.26 17.94
C ASN A 209 -20.30 -15.43 17.71
N ARG A 210 -19.71 -15.49 16.51
CA ARG A 210 -18.57 -14.67 16.12
C ARG A 210 -19.04 -13.47 15.29
N TRP A 211 -18.25 -12.41 15.33
CA TRP A 211 -18.50 -11.19 14.56
C TRP A 211 -17.87 -11.29 13.19
N VAL A 212 -18.69 -11.31 12.16
CA VAL A 212 -18.25 -11.30 10.77
C VAL A 212 -18.28 -9.87 10.25
N CYS A 213 -17.16 -9.42 9.70
CA CYS A 213 -17.04 -8.14 9.00
C CYS A 213 -16.67 -8.42 7.54
N VAL A 214 -17.54 -8.03 6.62
CA VAL A 214 -17.28 -8.07 5.18
C VAL A 214 -16.91 -6.67 4.73
N SER A 215 -15.69 -6.47 4.25
CA SER A 215 -15.16 -5.13 3.95
C SER A 215 -14.26 -5.11 2.73
N SER A 216 -14.25 -3.97 2.05
CA SER A 216 -13.32 -3.65 0.97
C SER A 216 -11.92 -3.28 1.51
N THR A 217 -11.33 -4.10 2.36
CA THR A 217 -10.02 -3.86 3.01
C THR A 217 -8.86 -4.51 2.26
N GLN A 218 -7.68 -3.86 2.27
CA GLN A 218 -6.43 -4.43 1.73
C GLN A 218 -5.75 -5.42 2.71
N ILE A 219 -6.20 -5.46 3.98
CA ILE A 219 -5.47 -6.05 5.11
C ILE A 219 -6.37 -6.89 6.03
N PRO A 220 -7.11 -7.90 5.51
CA PRO A 220 -8.15 -8.59 6.29
C PRO A 220 -7.65 -9.21 7.60
N HIS A 221 -6.45 -9.82 7.63
CA HIS A 221 -5.89 -10.40 8.86
C HIS A 221 -5.49 -9.34 9.90
N ILE A 222 -5.00 -8.18 9.46
CA ILE A 222 -4.74 -7.05 10.36
C ILE A 222 -6.04 -6.42 10.83
N CYS A 223 -7.04 -6.30 9.95
CA CYS A 223 -8.38 -5.84 10.31
C CYS A 223 -8.96 -6.69 11.46
N ARG A 224 -8.89 -8.02 11.35
CA ARG A 224 -9.30 -8.94 12.42
C ARG A 224 -8.62 -8.63 13.76
N ARG A 225 -7.31 -8.38 13.76
CA ARG A 225 -6.55 -8.00 14.95
C ARG A 225 -7.05 -6.69 15.54
N ILE A 226 -7.20 -5.65 14.71
CA ILE A 226 -7.60 -4.32 15.17
C ILE A 226 -9.03 -4.33 15.70
N LEU A 227 -9.93 -5.10 15.12
CA LEU A 227 -11.26 -5.34 15.69
C LEU A 227 -11.14 -5.91 17.11
N GLY A 228 -10.31 -6.93 17.33
CA GLY A 228 -10.06 -7.44 18.68
C GLY A 228 -9.54 -6.39 19.66
N GLN A 229 -8.67 -5.48 19.21
CA GLN A 229 -8.16 -4.36 20.02
C GLN A 229 -9.24 -3.31 20.31
N ALA A 230 -10.06 -2.95 19.33
CA ALA A 230 -11.13 -1.95 19.47
C ALA A 230 -12.21 -2.36 20.48
N PHE A 231 -12.45 -3.67 20.64
CA PHE A 231 -13.44 -4.22 21.56
C PHE A 231 -12.85 -4.89 22.80
N ASN A 232 -11.53 -4.94 22.91
CA ASN A 232 -10.80 -5.69 23.94
C ASN A 232 -11.29 -7.16 24.05
N MET A 233 -11.41 -7.81 22.88
CA MET A 233 -11.89 -9.18 22.72
C MET A 233 -10.82 -10.07 22.05
N PRO A 234 -10.85 -11.40 22.24
CA PRO A 234 -9.98 -12.32 21.52
C PRO A 234 -10.14 -12.14 20.00
N TRP A 235 -9.03 -12.09 19.26
CA TRP A 235 -9.04 -11.86 17.81
C TRP A 235 -9.80 -12.96 17.04
N GLY A 236 -9.81 -14.18 17.55
CA GLY A 236 -10.58 -15.29 16.98
C GLY A 236 -12.11 -15.13 17.06
N GLN A 237 -12.62 -14.17 17.86
CA GLN A 237 -14.04 -13.79 17.87
C GLN A 237 -14.46 -13.02 16.62
N PHE A 238 -13.50 -12.60 15.79
CA PHE A 238 -13.74 -11.84 14.57
C PHE A 238 -13.33 -12.67 13.35
N ARG A 239 -14.17 -12.62 12.32
CA ARG A 239 -13.90 -13.12 10.98
C ARG A 239 -14.01 -11.97 9.99
N VAL A 240 -13.02 -11.80 9.16
CA VAL A 240 -13.01 -10.75 8.12
C VAL A 240 -13.00 -11.39 6.74
N ILE A 241 -13.94 -10.97 5.91
CA ILE A 241 -14.10 -11.44 4.53
C ILE A 241 -13.90 -10.25 3.59
N LYS A 242 -12.98 -10.40 2.65
CA LYS A 242 -12.65 -9.40 1.63
C LYS A 242 -13.15 -9.89 0.27
N PRO A 243 -14.22 -9.31 -0.31
CA PRO A 243 -14.67 -9.53 -1.68
C PRO A 243 -13.75 -8.90 -2.73
N PHE A 244 -14.21 -8.72 -3.97
CA PHE A 244 -13.53 -7.85 -4.92
C PHE A 244 -13.41 -6.42 -4.37
N ILE A 245 -12.34 -5.71 -4.74
CA ILE A 245 -12.07 -4.33 -4.32
C ILE A 245 -11.98 -3.42 -5.55
N GLY A 246 -12.69 -2.30 -5.50
CA GLY A 246 -12.69 -1.25 -6.53
C GLY A 246 -11.58 -0.22 -6.36
N GLY A 247 -10.36 -0.69 -6.09
CA GLY A 247 -9.18 0.15 -5.82
C GLY A 247 -9.00 0.51 -4.35
N GLY A 248 -7.79 0.82 -3.96
CA GLY A 248 -7.46 1.21 -2.58
C GLY A 248 -6.25 2.13 -2.52
N PHE A 249 -5.16 1.78 -3.22
CA PHE A 249 -3.92 2.56 -3.35
C PHE A 249 -3.28 2.96 -2.02
N GLY A 250 -3.62 2.26 -0.93
CA GLY A 250 -3.19 2.55 0.44
C GLY A 250 -4.30 3.08 1.34
N ASN A 251 -5.35 3.73 0.84
CA ASN A 251 -6.44 4.23 1.68
C ASN A 251 -7.15 3.10 2.46
N LYS A 252 -7.32 1.94 1.84
CA LYS A 252 -7.91 0.75 2.44
C LYS A 252 -6.89 -0.16 3.16
N GLN A 253 -5.66 0.34 3.36
CA GLN A 253 -4.67 -0.25 4.27
C GLN A 253 -4.84 0.27 5.70
N ASP A 254 -5.58 1.34 5.91
CA ASP A 254 -6.04 1.78 7.22
C ASP A 254 -7.37 1.13 7.56
N ILE A 255 -7.63 0.98 8.86
CA ILE A 255 -8.94 0.64 9.39
C ILE A 255 -9.71 1.95 9.58
N THR A 256 -10.83 2.10 8.90
CA THR A 256 -11.61 3.35 8.89
C THR A 256 -13.01 3.17 9.45
N ILE A 257 -13.83 2.32 8.85
CA ILE A 257 -15.23 2.14 9.20
C ILE A 257 -15.54 0.78 9.81
N GLU A 258 -14.64 -0.19 9.69
CA GLU A 258 -14.87 -1.59 10.07
C GLU A 258 -15.22 -1.74 11.57
N PRO A 259 -14.48 -1.10 12.52
CA PRO A 259 -14.82 -1.21 13.94
C PRO A 259 -16.19 -0.59 14.26
N LEU A 260 -16.50 0.58 13.68
CA LEU A 260 -17.79 1.21 13.88
C LEU A 260 -18.93 0.34 13.31
N THR A 261 -18.74 -0.23 12.11
CA THR A 261 -19.74 -1.13 11.49
C THR A 261 -20.03 -2.35 12.38
N VAL A 262 -18.98 -2.96 12.93
CA VAL A 262 -19.14 -4.09 13.87
C VAL A 262 -19.84 -3.64 15.16
N ALA A 263 -19.47 -2.48 15.73
CA ALA A 263 -20.13 -1.91 16.91
C ALA A 263 -21.62 -1.69 16.71
N LEU A 264 -21.99 -1.13 15.55
CA LEU A 264 -23.40 -0.90 15.21
C LEU A 264 -24.20 -2.21 15.07
N SER A 265 -23.58 -3.26 14.53
CA SER A 265 -24.18 -4.61 14.51
C SER A 265 -24.32 -5.18 15.92
N MET A 266 -23.33 -4.98 16.81
CA MET A 266 -23.42 -5.38 18.23
C MET A 266 -24.59 -4.70 18.94
N VAL A 267 -24.73 -3.39 18.76
CA VAL A 267 -25.84 -2.59 19.31
C VAL A 267 -27.21 -3.10 18.82
N MET A 268 -27.26 -3.66 17.60
CA MET A 268 -28.45 -4.24 17.00
C MET A 268 -28.67 -5.74 17.31
N GLY A 269 -27.90 -6.28 18.27
CA GLY A 269 -28.03 -7.69 18.67
C GLY A 269 -27.59 -8.69 17.58
N GLY A 270 -26.57 -8.33 16.80
CA GLY A 270 -25.99 -9.18 15.76
C GLY A 270 -26.69 -9.12 14.41
N LYS A 271 -27.66 -8.22 14.23
CA LYS A 271 -28.31 -7.99 12.92
C LYS A 271 -27.29 -7.44 11.92
N ILE A 272 -27.56 -7.70 10.64
CA ILE A 272 -26.72 -7.18 9.55
C ILE A 272 -26.86 -5.66 9.48
N VAL A 273 -25.74 -4.94 9.67
CA VAL A 273 -25.66 -3.49 9.52
C VAL A 273 -24.60 -3.15 8.48
N GLU A 274 -24.96 -2.37 7.47
CA GLU A 274 -24.05 -1.85 6.44
C GLU A 274 -23.73 -0.39 6.70
N LEU A 275 -22.47 -0.04 6.58
CA LEU A 275 -21.96 1.33 6.58
C LEU A 275 -21.15 1.57 5.31
N GLU A 276 -21.56 2.55 4.51
CA GLU A 276 -20.89 2.98 3.29
C GLU A 276 -20.66 4.49 3.35
N LEU A 277 -19.44 4.92 2.96
CA LEU A 277 -19.10 6.33 2.84
C LEU A 277 -19.51 6.86 1.48
N GLU A 278 -20.06 8.07 1.42
CA GLU A 278 -20.25 8.80 0.18
C GLU A 278 -18.91 9.35 -0.35
N ARG A 279 -18.88 9.72 -1.62
CA ARG A 279 -17.65 10.26 -2.23
C ARG A 279 -17.10 11.48 -1.49
N GLU A 280 -17.96 12.39 -1.07
CA GLU A 280 -17.56 13.56 -0.29
C GLU A 280 -16.91 13.16 1.04
N GLU A 281 -17.48 12.17 1.74
CA GLU A 281 -16.92 11.65 2.99
C GLU A 281 -15.54 11.01 2.77
N VAL A 282 -15.36 10.30 1.65
CA VAL A 282 -14.05 9.73 1.29
C VAL A 282 -13.00 10.83 1.15
N LEU A 283 -13.35 11.99 0.59
CA LEU A 283 -12.42 13.07 0.33
C LEU A 283 -11.88 13.74 1.61
N PHE A 284 -12.71 13.91 2.64
CA PHE A 284 -12.30 14.65 3.85
C PHE A 284 -12.13 13.76 5.11
N ALA A 285 -12.81 12.62 5.19
CA ALA A 285 -12.85 11.80 6.41
C ALA A 285 -12.01 10.51 6.34
N THR A 286 -11.38 10.20 5.20
CA THR A 286 -10.49 9.05 5.07
C THR A 286 -9.02 9.48 5.11
N ARG A 287 -8.11 8.74 4.45
CA ARG A 287 -6.68 9.03 4.45
C ARG A 287 -6.25 9.81 3.23
N VAL A 288 -5.24 10.66 3.41
CA VAL A 288 -4.60 11.43 2.35
C VAL A 288 -3.09 11.16 2.34
N ARG A 289 -2.40 11.53 1.26
CA ARG A 289 -0.94 11.57 1.24
C ARG A 289 -0.44 12.67 2.18
N HIS A 290 0.63 12.44 2.92
CA HIS A 290 1.25 13.45 3.80
C HIS A 290 1.74 14.65 3.00
N ALA A 291 1.39 15.86 3.44
CA ALA A 291 2.12 17.07 3.07
C ALA A 291 3.41 17.12 3.89
N ILE A 292 4.53 17.30 3.22
CA ILE A 292 5.85 17.31 3.87
C ILE A 292 6.66 18.49 3.38
N SER A 293 7.28 19.22 4.32
CA SER A 293 8.23 20.29 4.05
C SER A 293 9.64 19.75 4.26
N TYR A 294 10.53 20.07 3.33
CA TYR A 294 11.93 19.66 3.32
C TYR A 294 12.82 20.89 3.27
N LYS A 295 13.83 20.95 4.13
CA LYS A 295 14.95 21.88 4.04
C LYS A 295 16.20 21.07 3.85
N PHE A 296 16.92 21.30 2.77
CA PHE A 296 18.17 20.64 2.44
C PHE A 296 19.33 21.61 2.54
N LYS A 297 20.47 21.08 3.03
CA LYS A 297 21.76 21.72 2.92
C LYS A 297 22.76 20.70 2.41
N ILE A 298 23.40 20.99 1.28
CA ILE A 298 24.38 20.13 0.63
C ILE A 298 25.75 20.80 0.59
N GLY A 299 26.78 20.04 0.92
CA GLY A 299 28.18 20.42 0.77
C GLY A 299 28.84 19.60 -0.31
N LEU A 300 29.53 20.27 -1.25
CA LEU A 300 30.24 19.65 -2.37
C LEU A 300 31.72 20.02 -2.35
N ASP A 301 32.61 19.10 -2.71
CA ASP A 301 34.02 19.38 -2.88
C ASP A 301 34.31 20.15 -4.19
N LYS A 302 35.59 20.43 -4.45
CA LYS A 302 36.07 21.09 -5.69
C LYS A 302 35.67 20.37 -6.97
N ASP A 303 35.54 19.04 -6.91
CA ASP A 303 35.16 18.19 -8.03
C ASP A 303 33.63 18.00 -8.13
N LYS A 304 32.86 18.75 -7.35
CA LYS A 304 31.37 18.73 -7.30
C LYS A 304 30.77 17.43 -6.76
N LYS A 305 31.56 16.63 -6.02
CA LYS A 305 31.09 15.43 -5.33
C LYS A 305 30.52 15.77 -3.97
N ILE A 306 29.43 15.11 -3.60
CA ILE A 306 28.76 15.32 -2.32
C ILE A 306 29.67 14.88 -1.17
N LYS A 307 29.90 15.79 -0.23
CA LYS A 307 30.62 15.57 1.02
C LYS A 307 29.69 15.47 2.22
N ALA A 308 28.60 16.25 2.22
CA ALA A 308 27.58 16.19 3.26
C ALA A 308 26.20 16.54 2.70
N LEU A 309 25.18 15.90 3.26
CA LEU A 309 23.77 16.26 3.07
C LEU A 309 23.08 16.32 4.42
N GLU A 310 22.53 17.47 4.75
CA GLU A 310 21.68 17.67 5.93
C GLU A 310 20.23 17.89 5.50
N THR A 311 19.30 17.24 6.22
CA THR A 311 17.87 17.34 5.93
C THR A 311 17.09 17.67 7.19
N HIS A 312 16.22 18.69 7.12
CA HIS A 312 15.23 19.00 8.16
C HIS A 312 13.83 18.83 7.56
N ILE A 313 13.05 17.94 8.12
CA ILE A 313 11.80 17.48 7.54
C ILE A 313 10.65 17.67 8.53
N LEU A 314 9.59 18.34 8.08
CA LEU A 314 8.40 18.56 8.87
C LEU A 314 7.19 17.95 8.16
N SER A 315 6.57 16.92 8.77
CA SER A 315 5.46 16.18 8.19
C SER A 315 4.13 16.55 8.84
N ASN A 316 3.20 17.09 8.05
CA ASN A 316 1.83 17.37 8.46
C ASN A 316 0.99 16.10 8.39
N ASN A 317 0.72 15.50 9.55
CA ASN A 317 0.01 14.23 9.63
C ASN A 317 -1.51 14.36 9.67
N GLY A 318 -2.02 15.52 10.06
CA GLY A 318 -3.45 15.68 10.33
C GLY A 318 -3.86 15.18 11.72
N ALA A 319 -5.13 14.89 11.89
CA ALA A 319 -5.76 14.78 13.20
C ALA A 319 -5.50 13.47 13.96
N TYR A 320 -5.13 12.39 13.31
CA TYR A 320 -4.85 11.08 13.92
C TYR A 320 -3.56 10.50 13.41
N ALA A 321 -2.87 9.68 14.22
CA ALA A 321 -1.54 9.18 13.92
C ALA A 321 -1.48 8.30 12.66
N SER A 322 -2.41 7.36 12.51
CA SER A 322 -2.38 6.44 11.36
C SER A 322 -0.95 5.92 11.12
N HIS A 323 -0.41 6.07 9.90
CA HIS A 323 0.95 5.68 9.52
C HIS A 323 2.03 6.74 9.77
N GLY A 324 1.71 7.88 10.39
CA GLY A 324 2.58 9.07 10.47
C GLY A 324 3.94 8.84 11.10
N HIS A 325 4.04 7.93 12.07
CA HIS A 325 5.29 7.59 12.74
C HIS A 325 6.30 6.83 11.84
N VAL A 326 5.89 6.37 10.67
CA VAL A 326 6.73 5.55 9.77
C VAL A 326 6.92 6.17 8.39
N VAL A 327 5.88 6.81 7.80
CA VAL A 327 5.89 7.25 6.39
C VAL A 327 7.08 8.15 6.08
N GLY A 328 7.32 9.17 6.88
CA GLY A 328 8.44 10.10 6.65
C GLY A 328 9.82 9.45 6.78
N MET A 329 9.95 8.45 7.66
CA MET A 329 11.19 7.72 7.86
C MET A 329 11.57 6.80 6.69
N LYS A 330 10.61 6.42 5.84
CA LYS A 330 10.89 5.61 4.64
C LYS A 330 11.82 6.35 3.68
N GLY A 331 11.71 7.69 3.59
CA GLY A 331 12.53 8.54 2.72
C GLY A 331 14.03 8.46 3.00
N MET A 332 14.44 8.30 4.26
CA MET A 332 15.86 8.23 4.64
C MET A 332 16.62 7.15 3.87
N GLY A 333 16.08 5.91 3.88
CA GLY A 333 16.73 4.79 3.18
C GLY A 333 16.81 5.00 1.67
N ILE A 334 15.82 5.70 1.10
CA ILE A 334 15.77 5.94 -0.35
C ILE A 334 16.85 6.92 -0.81
N LEU A 335 17.09 7.99 -0.07
CA LEU A 335 18.17 8.94 -0.38
C LEU A 335 19.54 8.23 -0.44
N ALA A 336 19.81 7.35 0.53
CA ALA A 336 21.04 6.58 0.60
C ALA A 336 21.16 5.46 -0.45
N THR A 337 20.07 5.11 -1.15
CA THR A 337 20.09 4.13 -2.26
C THR A 337 20.24 4.79 -3.63
N LEU A 338 20.12 6.10 -3.72
CA LEU A 338 20.29 6.84 -4.97
C LEU A 338 21.67 7.49 -5.07
N TYR A 339 22.09 8.18 -4.03
CA TYR A 339 23.30 9.01 -4.05
C TYR A 339 24.32 8.55 -3.02
N HIS A 340 25.59 8.78 -3.32
CA HIS A 340 26.66 8.56 -2.37
C HIS A 340 26.69 9.69 -1.34
N LEU A 341 26.26 9.37 -0.11
CA LEU A 341 26.14 10.31 1.01
C LEU A 341 27.11 9.93 2.13
N PRO A 342 28.39 10.30 2.07
CA PRO A 342 29.40 9.90 3.06
C PRO A 342 29.12 10.48 4.45
N ASN A 343 28.55 11.68 4.52
CA ASN A 343 28.10 12.32 5.75
C ASN A 343 26.66 12.77 5.55
N PHE A 344 25.73 12.21 6.33
CA PHE A 344 24.31 12.41 6.13
C PHE A 344 23.56 12.56 7.44
N ARG A 345 22.77 13.63 7.57
CA ARG A 345 21.83 13.85 8.66
C ARG A 345 20.41 13.85 8.14
N TYR A 346 19.58 13.02 8.77
CA TYR A 346 18.15 12.95 8.49
C TYR A 346 17.36 13.28 9.75
N GLU A 347 16.93 14.53 9.88
CA GLU A 347 16.06 15.00 10.96
C GLU A 347 14.62 15.08 10.45
N ILE A 348 13.69 14.44 11.16
CA ILE A 348 12.26 14.48 10.84
C ILE A 348 11.42 14.64 12.09
N LYS A 349 10.38 15.46 11.98
CA LYS A 349 9.31 15.56 12.97
C LYS A 349 7.94 15.41 12.28
N THR A 350 7.10 14.53 12.81
CA THR A 350 5.72 14.32 12.37
C THR A 350 4.75 14.87 13.40
N VAL A 351 3.83 15.72 12.96
CA VAL A 351 3.02 16.58 13.84
C VAL A 351 1.52 16.38 13.57
N TYR A 352 0.74 16.34 14.66
CA TYR A 352 -0.72 16.43 14.59
C TYR A 352 -1.15 17.84 14.19
N THR A 353 -2.17 17.92 13.35
CA THR A 353 -2.86 19.17 12.98
C THR A 353 -4.35 18.91 12.86
N ASN A 354 -5.17 19.95 12.82
CA ASN A 354 -6.63 19.79 12.65
C ASN A 354 -7.05 19.63 11.17
N THR A 355 -6.26 18.89 10.39
CA THR A 355 -6.51 18.64 8.98
C THR A 355 -6.82 17.16 8.71
N ALA A 356 -7.24 16.81 7.48
CA ALA A 356 -7.47 15.44 7.08
C ALA A 356 -6.28 14.54 7.43
N THR A 357 -6.56 13.38 8.04
CA THR A 357 -5.54 12.44 8.51
C THR A 357 -4.73 11.89 7.34
N ALA A 358 -3.43 12.04 7.39
CA ALA A 358 -2.54 11.40 6.44
C ALA A 358 -2.28 9.94 6.81
N GLY A 359 -2.12 9.09 5.81
CA GLY A 359 -1.90 7.66 5.98
C GLY A 359 -1.08 7.06 4.85
N ALA A 360 -1.25 5.75 4.64
CA ALA A 360 -0.61 5.07 3.53
C ALA A 360 -1.18 5.58 2.20
N PHE A 361 -0.29 5.92 1.27
CA PHE A 361 -0.62 6.24 -0.11
C PHE A 361 0.48 5.64 -0.99
N ARG A 362 0.13 5.08 -2.16
CA ARG A 362 1.05 4.43 -3.11
C ARG A 362 2.40 5.15 -3.19
N GLY A 363 3.50 4.43 -2.89
CA GLY A 363 4.84 4.99 -2.75
C GLY A 363 5.27 5.32 -1.32
N TYR A 364 4.33 5.51 -0.35
CA TYR A 364 4.57 5.55 1.11
C TYR A 364 5.72 6.45 1.55
N GLY A 365 5.64 7.76 1.25
CA GLY A 365 6.67 8.76 1.58
C GLY A 365 7.77 8.93 0.53
N VAL A 366 7.98 7.94 -0.33
CA VAL A 366 9.01 8.00 -1.39
C VAL A 366 8.72 9.07 -2.42
N PRO A 367 7.51 9.25 -2.99
CA PRO A 367 7.25 10.31 -3.96
C PRO A 367 7.58 11.71 -3.42
N GLN A 368 7.30 11.96 -2.14
CA GLN A 368 7.58 13.25 -1.51
C GLN A 368 9.07 13.54 -1.44
N VAL A 369 9.87 12.59 -0.93
CA VAL A 369 11.32 12.79 -0.81
C VAL A 369 12.01 12.82 -2.16
N ILE A 370 11.54 12.01 -3.14
CA ILE A 370 12.09 12.02 -4.51
C ILE A 370 11.82 13.37 -5.17
N PHE A 371 10.59 13.89 -5.10
CA PHE A 371 10.29 15.23 -5.61
C PHE A 371 11.25 16.27 -5.02
N ALA A 372 11.40 16.28 -3.70
CA ALA A 372 12.21 17.28 -3.01
C ALA A 372 13.70 17.16 -3.37
N ILE A 373 14.29 15.96 -3.29
CA ILE A 373 15.72 15.79 -3.56
C ILE A 373 16.05 15.97 -5.04
N GLU A 374 15.24 15.45 -5.96
CA GLU A 374 15.50 15.57 -7.39
C GLU A 374 15.35 17.01 -7.89
N SER A 375 14.39 17.76 -7.34
CA SER A 375 14.29 19.21 -7.59
C SER A 375 15.50 19.96 -7.03
N PHE A 376 15.97 19.58 -5.83
CA PHE A 376 17.16 20.20 -5.24
C PHE A 376 18.43 19.89 -6.04
N MET A 377 18.60 18.67 -6.53
CA MET A 377 19.73 18.29 -7.40
C MET A 377 19.73 19.09 -8.70
N ASP A 378 18.58 19.33 -9.30
CA ASP A 378 18.44 20.22 -10.47
C ASP A 378 18.82 21.67 -10.16
N ASP A 379 18.38 22.18 -9.01
CA ASP A 379 18.71 23.56 -8.60
C ASP A 379 20.20 23.73 -8.35
N VAL A 380 20.84 22.76 -7.70
CA VAL A 380 22.30 22.76 -7.47
C VAL A 380 23.07 22.68 -8.79
N ALA A 381 22.66 21.75 -9.68
CA ALA A 381 23.30 21.59 -10.99
C ALA A 381 23.24 22.89 -11.81
N ARG A 382 22.06 23.56 -11.84
CA ARG A 382 21.89 24.86 -12.52
C ARG A 382 22.77 25.96 -11.93
N ARG A 383 22.85 26.06 -10.60
CA ARG A 383 23.72 27.04 -9.92
C ARG A 383 25.22 26.80 -10.20
N LEU A 384 25.60 25.56 -10.45
CA LEU A 384 26.96 25.16 -10.84
C LEU A 384 27.21 25.23 -12.34
N ASN A 385 26.17 25.52 -13.14
CA ASN A 385 26.20 25.46 -14.61
C ASN A 385 26.66 24.08 -15.14
N ILE A 386 26.16 23.01 -14.53
CA ILE A 386 26.37 21.63 -14.91
C ILE A 386 25.06 21.05 -15.45
N GLU A 387 25.14 20.17 -16.46
CA GLU A 387 23.98 19.43 -16.94
C GLU A 387 23.40 18.58 -15.79
N PRO A 388 22.09 18.64 -15.50
CA PRO A 388 21.47 17.93 -14.39
C PRO A 388 21.72 16.41 -14.40
N ILE A 389 21.74 15.79 -15.59
CA ILE A 389 22.05 14.36 -15.73
C ILE A 389 23.50 14.08 -15.32
N ASP A 390 24.46 14.89 -15.80
CA ASP A 390 25.87 14.69 -15.50
C ASP A 390 26.17 14.90 -14.01
N PHE A 391 25.49 15.88 -13.37
CA PHE A 391 25.62 16.11 -11.93
C PHE A 391 25.13 14.89 -11.12
N ARG A 392 24.04 14.26 -11.54
CA ARG A 392 23.56 13.01 -10.91
C ARG A 392 24.55 11.88 -11.10
N MET A 393 24.99 11.64 -12.33
CA MET A 393 25.96 10.58 -12.65
C MET A 393 27.25 10.72 -11.83
N LEU A 394 27.71 11.95 -11.61
CA LEU A 394 28.91 12.24 -10.79
C LEU A 394 28.73 11.81 -9.32
N ASN A 395 27.49 11.86 -8.82
CA ASN A 395 27.14 11.65 -7.42
C ASN A 395 26.39 10.34 -7.13
N MET A 396 26.28 9.44 -8.13
CA MET A 396 25.75 8.08 -7.92
C MET A 396 26.65 7.29 -6.97
N ILE A 397 26.13 6.19 -6.46
CA ILE A 397 26.86 5.29 -5.57
C ILE A 397 27.99 4.63 -6.36
N PRO A 398 29.27 4.78 -5.94
CA PRO A 398 30.40 4.17 -6.64
C PRO A 398 30.37 2.63 -6.58
N GLU A 399 30.92 1.96 -7.59
CA GLU A 399 30.95 0.49 -7.69
C GLU A 399 31.64 -0.18 -6.48
N GLU A 400 32.70 0.43 -5.95
CA GLU A 400 33.38 -0.08 -4.75
C GLU A 400 32.52 -0.02 -3.47
N VAL A 401 31.49 0.85 -3.44
CA VAL A 401 30.50 0.93 -2.36
C VAL A 401 29.38 -0.08 -2.60
N LYS A 402 28.90 -0.20 -3.84
CA LYS A 402 27.93 -1.22 -4.25
C LYS A 402 28.44 -2.62 -3.88
N ALA A 403 29.66 -2.97 -4.26
CA ALA A 403 30.29 -4.27 -4.03
C ALA A 403 30.43 -4.66 -2.54
N LYS A 404 30.45 -3.70 -1.63
CA LYS A 404 30.57 -3.94 -0.18
C LYS A 404 29.23 -4.09 0.53
N ASN A 405 28.13 -3.78 -0.14
CA ASN A 405 26.83 -3.77 0.47
C ASN A 405 25.82 -4.52 -0.41
N ARG A 406 25.42 -5.72 0.04
CA ARG A 406 24.46 -6.59 -0.69
C ARG A 406 23.15 -5.90 -1.06
N PHE A 407 22.78 -4.81 -0.39
CA PHE A 407 21.59 -4.03 -0.73
C PHE A 407 21.75 -3.24 -2.04
N PHE A 408 22.97 -3.10 -2.54
CA PHE A 408 23.28 -2.37 -3.76
C PHE A 408 23.77 -3.26 -4.91
N ASP A 409 23.86 -4.59 -4.72
CA ASP A 409 24.34 -5.54 -5.75
C ASP A 409 23.57 -5.44 -7.08
N SER A 410 22.35 -4.91 -7.06
CA SER A 410 21.52 -4.68 -8.24
C SER A 410 21.22 -3.20 -8.51
N ALA A 411 21.99 -2.27 -7.89
CA ALA A 411 21.79 -0.84 -8.11
C ALA A 411 22.24 -0.44 -9.52
N ILE A 412 21.28 -0.27 -10.42
CA ILE A 412 21.50 0.06 -11.85
C ILE A 412 20.80 1.37 -12.25
N VAL A 413 20.65 2.31 -11.32
CA VAL A 413 20.01 3.61 -11.60
C VAL A 413 20.77 4.36 -12.70
N ASP A 414 22.11 4.31 -12.66
CA ASP A 414 23.01 4.85 -13.68
C ASP A 414 22.74 4.25 -15.07
N GLU A 415 22.56 2.94 -15.18
CA GLU A 415 22.18 2.27 -16.42
C GLU A 415 20.79 2.71 -16.90
N CYS A 416 19.82 2.85 -15.98
CA CYS A 416 18.49 3.38 -16.30
C CYS A 416 18.55 4.82 -16.83
N ILE A 417 19.39 5.67 -16.23
CA ILE A 417 19.61 7.06 -16.70
C ILE A 417 20.15 7.06 -18.13
N MET A 418 21.20 6.28 -18.39
CA MET A 418 21.87 6.28 -19.70
C MET A 418 20.98 5.73 -20.80
N LYS A 419 20.30 4.61 -20.56
CA LYS A 419 19.32 4.04 -21.51
C LYS A 419 18.13 4.98 -21.74
N GLY A 420 17.66 5.63 -20.68
CA GLY A 420 16.58 6.59 -20.78
C GLY A 420 16.96 7.84 -21.55
N LYS A 421 18.15 8.39 -21.31
CA LYS A 421 18.70 9.54 -22.04
C LYS A 421 18.73 9.28 -23.55
N GLU A 422 19.22 8.09 -23.94
CA GLU A 422 19.26 7.67 -25.35
C GLU A 422 17.86 7.48 -25.93
N ALA A 423 17.01 6.66 -25.29
CA ALA A 423 15.68 6.33 -25.80
C ALA A 423 14.72 7.52 -25.86
N PHE A 424 14.89 8.50 -24.95
CA PHE A 424 14.12 9.73 -24.96
C PHE A 424 14.64 10.78 -25.96
N ASN A 425 15.75 10.52 -26.62
CA ASN A 425 16.44 11.46 -27.52
C ASN A 425 16.71 12.81 -26.83
N TRP A 426 17.28 12.76 -25.60
CA TRP A 426 17.43 13.92 -24.72
C TRP A 426 18.13 15.11 -25.38
N GLU A 427 19.27 14.90 -26.02
CA GLU A 427 20.07 15.98 -26.61
C GLU A 427 19.36 16.66 -27.79
N GLU A 428 18.72 15.85 -28.67
CA GLU A 428 17.96 16.39 -29.82
C GLU A 428 16.74 17.19 -29.34
N ARG A 429 16.02 16.69 -28.34
CA ARG A 429 14.87 17.39 -27.75
C ARG A 429 15.32 18.70 -27.10
N LYS A 430 16.45 18.70 -26.39
CA LYS A 430 17.01 19.90 -25.75
C LYS A 430 17.32 20.98 -26.81
N GLU A 431 18.04 20.64 -27.86
CA GLU A 431 18.36 21.57 -28.96
C GLU A 431 17.08 22.12 -29.62
N ARG A 432 16.11 21.26 -29.87
CA ARG A 432 14.81 21.64 -30.46
C ARG A 432 14.08 22.63 -29.55
N ILE A 433 13.96 22.33 -28.28
CA ILE A 433 13.25 23.14 -27.29
C ILE A 433 13.94 24.50 -27.09
N GLU A 434 15.27 24.56 -27.07
CA GLU A 434 16.00 25.83 -27.02
C GLU A 434 15.69 26.75 -28.21
N LYS A 435 15.56 26.19 -29.42
CA LYS A 435 15.18 26.94 -30.62
C LYS A 435 13.72 27.40 -30.58
N GLU A 436 12.80 26.53 -30.17
CA GLU A 436 11.37 26.84 -30.05
C GLU A 436 11.13 27.94 -29.00
N ASN A 437 11.80 27.84 -27.83
CA ASN A 437 11.65 28.78 -26.74
C ASN A 437 12.17 30.18 -27.08
N LYS A 438 13.15 30.33 -28.00
CA LYS A 438 13.62 31.65 -28.48
C LYS A 438 12.54 32.34 -29.31
N ASN A 439 11.72 31.60 -30.02
CA ASN A 439 10.73 32.10 -30.97
C ASN A 439 9.31 32.25 -30.37
N ASN A 440 9.05 31.69 -29.19
CA ASN A 440 7.73 31.71 -28.55
C ASN A 440 7.82 32.36 -27.15
N SER A 441 7.09 33.45 -26.96
CA SER A 441 7.05 34.17 -25.70
C SER A 441 5.91 33.74 -24.77
N ASN A 442 4.83 33.16 -25.33
CA ASN A 442 3.62 32.81 -24.59
C ASN A 442 3.70 31.40 -24.00
N PHE A 443 4.37 30.48 -24.70
CA PHE A 443 4.55 29.09 -24.26
C PHE A 443 6.03 28.76 -24.20
N LYS A 444 6.45 28.10 -23.14
CA LYS A 444 7.82 27.62 -22.96
C LYS A 444 7.81 26.13 -22.72
N LYS A 445 8.71 25.42 -23.36
CA LYS A 445 8.89 23.99 -23.15
C LYS A 445 10.08 23.73 -22.24
N GLY A 446 10.04 22.61 -21.53
CA GLY A 446 11.14 22.15 -20.67
C GLY A 446 11.28 20.64 -20.69
N LEU A 447 12.49 20.20 -20.42
CA LEU A 447 12.80 18.80 -20.13
C LEU A 447 13.13 18.63 -18.66
N GLY A 448 12.71 17.51 -18.10
CA GLY A 448 13.07 17.09 -16.76
C GLY A 448 13.31 15.60 -16.67
N MET A 449 14.15 15.19 -15.72
CA MET A 449 14.32 13.80 -15.37
C MET A 449 14.43 13.66 -13.85
N ALA A 450 13.98 12.51 -13.34
CA ALA A 450 14.14 12.15 -11.94
C ALA A 450 14.55 10.69 -11.82
N ALA A 451 15.48 10.41 -10.92
CA ALA A 451 15.86 9.06 -10.54
C ALA A 451 15.07 8.65 -9.28
N TYR A 452 14.78 7.36 -9.15
CA TYR A 452 14.10 6.86 -7.98
C TYR A 452 14.47 5.42 -7.66
N SER A 453 14.28 5.05 -6.39
CA SER A 453 14.26 3.68 -5.93
C SER A 453 13.12 3.46 -4.95
N TYR A 454 12.79 2.19 -4.70
CA TYR A 454 11.81 1.81 -3.69
C TYR A 454 12.27 0.55 -2.96
N ALA A 455 12.09 0.48 -1.66
CA ALA A 455 12.35 -0.73 -0.89
C ALA A 455 11.05 -1.54 -0.78
N SER A 456 10.96 -2.67 -1.50
CA SER A 456 9.83 -3.59 -1.43
C SER A 456 9.83 -4.35 -0.12
N GLY A 457 8.64 -4.51 0.49
CA GLY A 457 8.51 -5.12 1.80
C GLY A 457 8.78 -4.18 2.97
N THR A 458 8.74 -4.72 4.19
CA THR A 458 8.87 -4.00 5.46
C THR A 458 10.08 -4.41 6.29
N TYR A 459 10.75 -5.51 5.94
CA TYR A 459 11.99 -5.93 6.59
C TYR A 459 13.09 -4.85 6.42
N PRO A 460 13.97 -4.60 7.40
CA PRO A 460 14.04 -5.22 8.74
C PRO A 460 13.16 -4.51 9.81
N LYS A 461 12.35 -3.53 9.44
CA LYS A 461 11.54 -2.75 10.39
C LYS A 461 10.38 -3.55 10.97
N ALA A 462 9.79 -4.45 10.16
CA ALA A 462 8.80 -5.43 10.57
C ALA A 462 9.11 -6.80 9.97
N PHE A 463 8.45 -7.85 10.46
CA PHE A 463 8.59 -9.20 9.88
C PHE A 463 7.85 -9.28 8.54
N GLU A 464 8.35 -10.17 7.67
CA GLU A 464 7.78 -10.42 6.34
C GLU A 464 7.39 -11.89 6.19
N ILE A 465 6.14 -12.19 6.54
CA ILE A 465 5.60 -13.55 6.50
C ILE A 465 4.42 -13.64 5.53
N ALA A 466 4.31 -14.78 4.84
CA ALA A 466 3.15 -15.16 4.04
C ALA A 466 2.96 -16.68 4.10
N GLY A 467 1.71 -17.12 4.02
CA GLY A 467 1.34 -18.53 3.93
C GLY A 467 0.78 -18.89 2.55
N CYS A 468 0.93 -20.17 2.19
CA CYS A 468 0.27 -20.77 1.03
C CYS A 468 -0.15 -22.18 1.35
N HIS A 469 -1.42 -22.50 1.10
CA HIS A 469 -1.94 -23.86 1.10
C HIS A 469 -2.27 -24.28 -0.33
N MET A 470 -1.79 -25.44 -0.75
CA MET A 470 -2.10 -26.04 -2.06
C MET A 470 -2.61 -27.46 -1.86
N ARG A 471 -3.60 -27.85 -2.65
CA ARG A 471 -4.10 -29.21 -2.67
C ARG A 471 -4.42 -29.65 -4.08
N MET A 472 -4.19 -30.92 -4.38
CA MET A 472 -4.59 -31.55 -5.63
C MET A 472 -6.02 -32.07 -5.50
N ASN A 473 -6.89 -31.69 -6.41
CA ASN A 473 -8.27 -32.21 -6.51
C ASN A 473 -8.27 -33.55 -7.24
N GLN A 474 -9.40 -34.27 -7.21
CA GLN A 474 -9.56 -35.61 -7.81
C GLN A 474 -9.35 -35.63 -9.34
N ASP A 475 -9.53 -34.50 -10.01
CA ASP A 475 -9.30 -34.32 -11.45
C ASP A 475 -7.88 -33.89 -11.79
N GLY A 476 -6.97 -33.83 -10.81
CA GLY A 476 -5.59 -33.40 -10.97
C GLY A 476 -5.41 -31.88 -10.98
N SER A 477 -6.49 -31.10 -10.92
CA SER A 477 -6.40 -29.64 -10.78
C SER A 477 -5.90 -29.23 -9.39
N ILE A 478 -5.37 -28.02 -9.28
CA ILE A 478 -4.78 -27.49 -8.05
C ILE A 478 -5.66 -26.39 -7.47
N LYS A 479 -6.10 -26.57 -6.22
CA LYS A 479 -6.69 -25.49 -5.42
C LYS A 479 -5.59 -24.82 -4.61
N MET A 480 -5.45 -23.49 -4.75
CA MET A 480 -4.49 -22.68 -4.02
C MET A 480 -5.22 -21.67 -3.15
N MET A 481 -4.82 -21.56 -1.89
CA MET A 481 -5.30 -20.58 -0.92
C MET A 481 -4.11 -19.75 -0.42
N VAL A 482 -4.24 -18.43 -0.53
CA VAL A 482 -3.24 -17.46 -0.08
C VAL A 482 -3.93 -16.34 0.70
N GLY A 483 -3.23 -15.76 1.68
CA GLY A 483 -3.72 -14.61 2.42
C GLY A 483 -3.43 -13.27 1.73
N GLY A 484 -2.58 -13.28 0.70
CA GLY A 484 -2.31 -12.11 -0.15
C GLY A 484 -3.57 -11.64 -0.87
N THR A 485 -3.81 -10.32 -0.89
CA THR A 485 -5.07 -9.74 -1.37
C THR A 485 -4.98 -9.15 -2.76
N GLU A 486 -5.88 -9.57 -3.66
CA GLU A 486 -6.13 -8.90 -4.94
C GLU A 486 -6.91 -7.60 -4.68
N ILE A 487 -6.38 -6.46 -5.12
CA ILE A 487 -6.97 -5.12 -4.96
C ILE A 487 -7.07 -4.35 -6.29
N GLY A 488 -6.90 -5.07 -7.42
CA GLY A 488 -6.90 -4.52 -8.77
C GLY A 488 -5.55 -4.65 -9.49
N GLN A 489 -4.46 -4.98 -8.77
CA GLN A 489 -3.10 -5.05 -9.32
C GLN A 489 -2.83 -6.32 -10.16
N GLY A 490 -3.68 -7.35 -10.07
CA GLY A 490 -3.54 -8.58 -10.83
C GLY A 490 -2.73 -9.66 -10.13
N SER A 491 -2.59 -9.59 -8.79
CA SER A 491 -1.83 -10.56 -8.01
C SER A 491 -2.30 -12.00 -8.20
N ASP A 492 -3.60 -12.26 -8.20
CA ASP A 492 -4.14 -13.61 -8.34
C ASP A 492 -3.74 -14.25 -9.68
N THR A 493 -3.68 -13.46 -10.77
CA THR A 493 -3.19 -13.92 -12.07
C THR A 493 -1.71 -14.30 -12.00
N VAL A 494 -0.89 -13.43 -11.39
CA VAL A 494 0.55 -13.68 -11.20
C VAL A 494 0.78 -14.89 -10.30
N PHE A 495 0.00 -15.06 -9.24
CA PHE A 495 0.08 -16.21 -8.34
C PHE A 495 -0.22 -17.52 -9.06
N LYS A 496 -1.23 -17.54 -9.94
CA LYS A 496 -1.51 -18.68 -10.81
C LYS A 496 -0.34 -18.99 -11.74
N GLN A 497 0.30 -17.97 -12.34
CA GLN A 497 1.49 -18.16 -13.17
C GLN A 497 2.65 -18.79 -12.39
N MET A 498 2.92 -18.28 -11.18
CA MET A 498 4.02 -18.80 -10.34
C MET A 498 3.79 -20.26 -9.92
N ALA A 499 2.57 -20.60 -9.52
CA ALA A 499 2.21 -21.97 -9.18
C ALA A 499 2.31 -22.90 -10.39
N ALA A 500 1.75 -22.47 -11.53
CA ALA A 500 1.74 -23.25 -12.77
C ALA A 500 3.14 -23.51 -13.33
N GLU A 501 4.01 -22.48 -13.37
CA GLU A 501 5.42 -22.63 -13.79
C GLU A 501 6.15 -23.65 -12.93
N THR A 502 5.99 -23.57 -11.60
CA THR A 502 6.70 -24.46 -10.66
C THR A 502 6.21 -25.89 -10.76
N LEU A 503 4.91 -26.08 -10.92
CA LEU A 503 4.30 -27.42 -11.03
C LEU A 503 4.46 -28.04 -12.43
N GLY A 504 4.65 -27.23 -13.49
CA GLY A 504 4.68 -27.71 -14.87
C GLY A 504 3.29 -27.93 -15.48
N ILE A 505 2.30 -27.12 -15.11
CA ILE A 505 0.90 -27.24 -15.54
C ILE A 505 0.40 -25.96 -16.18
N SER A 506 -0.80 -25.99 -16.79
CA SER A 506 -1.46 -24.78 -17.25
C SER A 506 -1.92 -23.88 -16.10
N PRO A 507 -1.82 -22.55 -16.18
CA PRO A 507 -2.46 -21.64 -15.23
C PRO A 507 -3.97 -21.86 -15.07
N ASP A 508 -4.64 -22.37 -16.11
CA ASP A 508 -6.08 -22.67 -16.06
C ASP A 508 -6.41 -23.85 -15.13
N SER A 509 -5.42 -24.73 -14.86
CA SER A 509 -5.55 -25.83 -13.90
C SER A 509 -5.31 -25.40 -12.46
N VAL A 510 -5.00 -24.13 -12.19
CA VAL A 510 -4.82 -23.58 -10.84
C VAL A 510 -6.03 -22.71 -10.48
N PHE A 511 -6.74 -23.09 -9.42
CA PHE A 511 -7.90 -22.35 -8.90
C PHE A 511 -7.50 -21.55 -7.66
N VAL A 512 -7.71 -20.25 -7.70
CA VAL A 512 -7.52 -19.34 -6.58
C VAL A 512 -8.87 -18.72 -6.19
N ASP A 513 -9.06 -18.38 -4.92
CA ASP A 513 -10.28 -17.71 -4.49
C ASP A 513 -10.16 -16.19 -4.68
N ALA A 514 -11.20 -15.58 -5.28
CA ALA A 514 -11.30 -14.13 -5.41
C ALA A 514 -11.47 -13.41 -4.05
N MET A 515 -11.98 -14.12 -3.05
CA MET A 515 -12.22 -13.60 -1.71
C MET A 515 -11.15 -14.09 -0.74
N THR A 516 -10.59 -13.16 0.03
CA THR A 516 -9.74 -13.50 1.16
C THR A 516 -10.62 -13.60 2.41
N ASP A 517 -10.52 -14.70 3.14
CA ASP A 517 -11.29 -14.97 4.34
C ASP A 517 -10.35 -15.41 5.46
N THR A 518 -10.34 -14.72 6.56
CA THR A 518 -9.39 -14.94 7.66
C THR A 518 -9.53 -16.29 8.35
N ASP A 519 -10.59 -17.04 8.10
CA ASP A 519 -10.78 -18.38 8.63
C ASP A 519 -10.20 -19.47 7.72
N TYR A 520 -10.16 -19.22 6.41
CA TYR A 520 -9.76 -20.23 5.43
C TYR A 520 -8.42 -19.95 4.76
N THR A 521 -8.06 -18.68 4.62
CA THR A 521 -6.78 -18.30 4.01
C THR A 521 -5.67 -18.26 5.06
N PRO A 522 -4.45 -18.71 4.72
CA PRO A 522 -3.32 -18.61 5.63
C PRO A 522 -2.98 -17.16 5.92
N TYR A 523 -2.30 -16.91 7.04
CA TYR A 523 -1.92 -15.56 7.42
C TYR A 523 -1.04 -14.87 6.38
N ASP A 524 -1.43 -13.67 6.02
CA ASP A 524 -0.66 -12.68 5.26
C ASP A 524 -1.08 -11.29 5.73
N PRO A 525 -0.17 -10.36 6.01
CA PRO A 525 -0.55 -9.02 6.47
C PRO A 525 -1.31 -8.20 5.40
N GLY A 526 -1.25 -8.58 4.12
CA GLY A 526 -2.08 -7.99 3.06
C GLY A 526 -1.31 -7.32 1.93
N ALA A 527 -2.04 -6.54 1.11
CA ALA A 527 -1.51 -5.85 -0.08
C ALA A 527 -1.00 -4.46 0.24
N PHE A 528 0.30 -4.32 0.48
CA PHE A 528 1.01 -3.06 0.68
C PHE A 528 2.52 -3.24 0.43
N ALA A 529 3.29 -2.15 0.44
CA ALA A 529 4.75 -2.13 0.33
C ALA A 529 5.34 -2.97 -0.82
N SER A 530 4.60 -3.18 -1.91
CA SER A 530 4.99 -3.99 -3.09
C SER A 530 5.49 -5.39 -2.73
N ARG A 531 4.95 -6.00 -1.64
CA ARG A 531 5.47 -7.24 -1.06
C ARG A 531 4.94 -8.53 -1.70
N GLN A 532 3.78 -8.50 -2.34
CA GLN A 532 3.05 -9.74 -2.66
C GLN A 532 3.77 -10.64 -3.66
N SER A 533 4.24 -10.13 -4.79
CA SER A 533 4.99 -10.97 -5.76
C SER A 533 6.28 -11.51 -5.16
N TYR A 534 6.91 -10.77 -4.25
CA TYR A 534 8.16 -11.14 -3.60
C TYR A 534 7.94 -12.12 -2.44
N ILE A 535 7.06 -11.79 -1.47
CA ILE A 535 6.89 -12.58 -0.24
C ILE A 535 5.85 -13.69 -0.42
N THR A 536 4.62 -13.34 -0.83
CA THR A 536 3.55 -14.32 -1.05
C THR A 536 3.90 -15.23 -2.23
N GLY A 537 4.54 -14.68 -3.29
CA GLY A 537 5.03 -15.47 -4.41
C GLY A 537 6.05 -16.53 -4.00
N MET A 538 6.96 -16.23 -3.07
CA MET A 538 7.90 -17.23 -2.55
C MET A 538 7.23 -18.32 -1.70
N ALA A 539 6.19 -17.97 -0.93
CA ALA A 539 5.37 -18.98 -0.24
C ALA A 539 4.69 -19.92 -1.24
N ILE A 540 4.14 -19.37 -2.33
CA ILE A 540 3.52 -20.13 -3.43
C ILE A 540 4.55 -21.05 -4.09
N LYS A 541 5.72 -20.53 -4.47
CA LYS A 541 6.79 -21.34 -5.08
C LYS A 541 7.17 -22.50 -4.19
N LYS A 542 7.43 -22.27 -2.90
CA LYS A 542 7.81 -23.31 -1.94
C LYS A 542 6.68 -24.35 -1.75
N ALA A 543 5.42 -23.91 -1.71
CA ALA A 543 4.27 -24.83 -1.60
C ALA A 543 4.14 -25.69 -2.87
N ALA A 544 4.31 -25.11 -4.04
CA ALA A 544 4.30 -25.82 -5.31
C ALA A 544 5.45 -26.85 -5.42
N GLU A 545 6.67 -26.47 -5.01
CA GLU A 545 7.82 -27.38 -4.93
C GLU A 545 7.55 -28.56 -3.97
N GLN A 546 6.97 -28.28 -2.80
CA GLN A 546 6.61 -29.31 -1.83
C GLN A 546 5.52 -30.24 -2.37
N LEU A 547 4.49 -29.69 -3.01
CA LEU A 547 3.42 -30.50 -3.63
C LEU A 547 3.97 -31.33 -4.80
N LYS A 548 4.82 -30.75 -5.65
CA LYS A 548 5.50 -31.46 -6.76
C LYS A 548 6.30 -32.67 -6.27
N LYS A 549 7.01 -32.51 -5.14
CA LYS A 549 7.72 -33.62 -4.50
C LYS A 549 6.76 -34.71 -4.07
N LYS A 550 5.65 -34.39 -3.41
CA LYS A 550 4.63 -35.35 -2.99
C LYS A 550 4.00 -36.08 -4.19
N ILE A 551 3.77 -35.35 -5.30
CA ILE A 551 3.31 -35.96 -6.56
C ILE A 551 4.32 -37.01 -7.05
N PHE A 552 5.63 -36.70 -7.04
CA PHE A 552 6.67 -37.66 -7.45
C PHE A 552 6.80 -38.83 -6.46
N ASP A 553 6.61 -38.62 -5.15
CA ASP A 553 6.53 -39.68 -4.16
C ASP A 553 5.35 -40.63 -4.47
N ALA A 554 4.20 -40.09 -4.88
CA ALA A 554 3.05 -40.90 -5.30
C ALA A 554 3.36 -41.67 -6.59
N VAL A 555 4.02 -41.07 -7.58
CA VAL A 555 4.45 -41.79 -8.80
C VAL A 555 5.39 -42.95 -8.44
N LYS A 556 6.35 -42.75 -7.55
CA LYS A 556 7.21 -43.84 -7.08
C LYS A 556 6.41 -44.94 -6.44
N LYS A 557 5.41 -44.62 -5.61
CA LYS A 557 4.52 -45.57 -4.91
C LYS A 557 3.65 -46.41 -5.85
N PHE A 558 3.22 -45.84 -6.99
CA PHE A 558 2.29 -46.47 -7.93
C PHE A 558 2.95 -47.05 -9.18
N GLU A 559 4.02 -46.41 -9.69
CA GLU A 559 4.67 -46.75 -10.95
C GLU A 559 6.12 -47.25 -10.78
N ASP A 560 6.65 -47.24 -9.55
CA ASP A 560 8.02 -47.67 -9.18
C ASP A 560 9.14 -46.92 -9.95
N ILE A 561 8.96 -45.60 -10.14
CA ILE A 561 9.90 -44.74 -10.84
C ILE A 561 10.52 -43.73 -9.87
N GLU A 562 11.83 -43.59 -9.88
CA GLU A 562 12.55 -42.67 -8.99
C GLU A 562 12.28 -41.19 -9.32
N GLN A 563 12.08 -40.37 -8.26
CA GLN A 563 11.70 -38.97 -8.36
C GLN A 563 12.63 -38.10 -9.24
N HIS A 564 13.95 -38.33 -9.13
CA HIS A 564 14.93 -37.56 -9.87
C HIS A 564 14.85 -37.69 -11.39
N LEU A 565 14.21 -38.78 -11.87
CA LEU A 565 13.95 -39.03 -13.29
C LEU A 565 12.72 -38.32 -13.82
N LEU A 566 11.87 -37.80 -12.94
CA LEU A 566 10.54 -37.27 -13.29
C LEU A 566 10.52 -35.78 -13.49
N ASP A 567 9.71 -35.31 -14.44
CA ASP A 567 9.22 -33.94 -14.54
C ASP A 567 7.73 -33.91 -14.87
N ILE A 568 7.12 -32.73 -14.76
CA ILE A 568 5.73 -32.49 -15.15
C ILE A 568 5.74 -31.46 -16.29
N VAL A 569 5.08 -31.80 -17.39
CA VAL A 569 4.95 -30.93 -18.55
C VAL A 569 3.50 -30.96 -19.02
N ASP A 570 2.84 -29.81 -19.02
CA ASP A 570 1.43 -29.63 -19.41
C ASP A 570 0.48 -30.62 -18.69
N GLY A 571 0.75 -30.92 -17.40
CA GLY A 571 -0.06 -31.84 -16.60
C GLY A 571 0.24 -33.34 -16.80
N GLU A 572 1.20 -33.66 -17.66
CA GLU A 572 1.71 -35.01 -17.86
C GLU A 572 3.01 -35.25 -17.10
N ILE A 573 3.07 -36.31 -16.35
CA ILE A 573 4.29 -36.77 -15.68
C ILE A 573 5.12 -37.57 -16.69
N ILE A 574 6.37 -37.12 -16.88
CA ILE A 574 7.26 -37.66 -17.91
C ILE A 574 8.63 -38.05 -17.34
N ILE A 575 9.36 -38.89 -18.06
CA ILE A 575 10.78 -39.13 -17.85
C ILE A 575 11.56 -37.98 -18.45
N LYS A 576 12.38 -37.28 -17.65
CA LYS A 576 13.17 -36.09 -18.09
C LYS A 576 14.05 -36.35 -19.31
N GLU A 577 14.71 -37.52 -19.34
CA GLU A 577 15.72 -37.86 -20.33
C GLU A 577 15.14 -37.98 -21.75
N ASN A 578 13.99 -38.60 -21.89
CA ASN A 578 13.44 -38.97 -23.20
C ASN A 578 12.01 -38.48 -23.46
N GLY A 579 11.39 -37.76 -22.52
CA GLY A 579 10.04 -37.22 -22.65
C GLY A 579 8.93 -38.27 -22.61
N ARG A 580 9.24 -39.54 -22.26
CA ARG A 580 8.23 -40.62 -22.20
C ARG A 580 7.18 -40.28 -21.13
N LYS A 581 5.94 -40.24 -21.50
CA LYS A 581 4.80 -40.10 -20.61
C LYS A 581 4.64 -41.33 -19.72
N ILE A 582 4.42 -41.08 -18.43
CA ILE A 582 4.17 -42.12 -17.42
C ILE A 582 2.69 -42.18 -17.07
N ILE A 583 2.17 -41.05 -16.58
CA ILE A 583 0.78 -40.92 -16.13
C ILE A 583 0.37 -39.44 -16.14
N SER A 584 -0.90 -39.14 -16.39
CA SER A 584 -1.43 -37.77 -16.23
C SER A 584 -1.61 -37.44 -14.75
N LEU A 585 -1.59 -36.12 -14.40
CA LEU A 585 -1.96 -35.70 -13.03
C LEU A 585 -3.38 -36.12 -12.66
N ALA A 586 -4.31 -36.11 -13.62
CA ALA A 586 -5.69 -36.57 -13.40
C ALA A 586 -5.74 -38.08 -13.02
N ASP A 587 -5.08 -38.95 -13.80
CA ASP A 587 -5.08 -40.39 -13.52
C ASP A 587 -4.31 -40.70 -12.22
N LEU A 588 -3.18 -40.02 -11.95
CA LEU A 588 -2.46 -40.16 -10.69
C LEU A 588 -3.35 -39.75 -9.53
N SER A 589 -4.08 -38.63 -9.66
CA SER A 589 -4.98 -38.16 -8.61
C SER A 589 -6.07 -39.20 -8.31
N LEU A 590 -6.71 -39.77 -9.34
CA LEU A 590 -7.68 -40.88 -9.13
C LEU A 590 -7.05 -42.05 -8.40
N LYS A 591 -5.81 -42.46 -8.76
CA LYS A 591 -5.09 -43.52 -8.04
C LYS A 591 -4.83 -43.14 -6.58
N THR A 592 -4.38 -41.91 -6.31
CA THR A 592 -4.08 -41.49 -4.94
C THR A 592 -5.33 -41.36 -4.06
N PHE A 593 -6.48 -40.97 -4.62
CA PHE A 593 -7.71 -40.82 -3.83
C PHE A 593 -8.45 -42.16 -3.61
N TYR A 594 -8.43 -43.07 -4.59
CA TYR A 594 -9.37 -44.21 -4.61
C TYR A 594 -8.72 -45.58 -4.58
N HIS A 595 -7.41 -45.70 -4.39
CA HIS A 595 -6.76 -46.98 -4.24
C HIS A 595 -6.98 -47.55 -2.83
N ASN A 596 -7.48 -48.77 -2.72
CA ASN A 596 -7.90 -49.38 -1.45
C ASN A 596 -6.82 -49.40 -0.35
N GLU A 597 -5.54 -49.65 -0.71
CA GLU A 597 -4.45 -49.78 0.25
C GLU A 597 -3.46 -48.62 0.26
N LYS A 598 -3.39 -47.88 -0.84
CA LYS A 598 -2.38 -46.85 -1.05
C LYS A 598 -2.97 -45.43 -1.12
N ALA A 599 -4.26 -45.27 -0.70
CA ALA A 599 -4.92 -43.96 -0.75
C ALA A 599 -4.13 -42.89 0.03
N GLU A 600 -4.03 -41.70 -0.56
CA GLU A 600 -3.33 -40.56 0.03
C GLU A 600 -3.86 -39.26 -0.57
N TYR A 601 -4.10 -38.27 0.28
CA TYR A 601 -4.47 -36.95 -0.14
C TYR A 601 -3.23 -36.07 -0.29
N LEU A 602 -3.00 -35.51 -1.51
CA LEU A 602 -1.82 -34.71 -1.80
C LEU A 602 -2.10 -33.22 -1.56
N PHE A 603 -1.42 -32.67 -0.58
CA PHE A 603 -1.48 -31.25 -0.24
C PHE A 603 -0.12 -30.74 0.28
N ALA A 604 0.06 -29.42 0.25
CA ALA A 604 1.22 -28.73 0.81
C ALA A 604 0.77 -27.50 1.59
N GLU A 605 1.43 -27.24 2.71
CA GLU A 605 1.24 -26.07 3.54
C GLU A 605 2.59 -25.46 3.86
N VAL A 606 2.76 -24.16 3.57
CA VAL A 606 4.02 -23.46 3.73
C VAL A 606 3.81 -22.11 4.39
N SER A 607 4.66 -21.81 5.36
CA SER A 607 4.89 -20.45 5.84
C SER A 607 6.27 -19.97 5.35
N HIS A 608 6.32 -18.82 4.71
CA HIS A 608 7.57 -18.19 4.27
C HIS A 608 7.80 -16.91 5.05
N ASN A 609 9.01 -16.75 5.61
CA ASN A 609 9.49 -15.52 6.23
C ASN A 609 10.70 -15.03 5.43
N ALA A 610 10.64 -13.81 4.91
CA ALA A 610 11.74 -13.20 4.16
C ALA A 610 12.60 -12.33 5.08
N HIS A 611 13.91 -12.37 4.86
CA HIS A 611 14.91 -11.64 5.63
C HIS A 611 15.71 -10.65 4.77
N ASP A 612 15.23 -10.37 3.57
CA ASP A 612 15.86 -9.46 2.61
C ASP A 612 14.85 -8.44 2.09
N GLN A 613 15.36 -7.35 1.50
CA GLN A 613 14.57 -6.38 0.74
C GLN A 613 14.98 -6.41 -0.73
N SER A 614 14.01 -6.17 -1.61
CA SER A 614 14.25 -5.92 -3.03
C SER A 614 14.11 -4.42 -3.30
N TYR A 615 15.00 -3.87 -4.13
CA TYR A 615 15.03 -2.45 -4.49
C TYR A 615 14.79 -2.27 -5.99
N PRO A 616 13.52 -2.22 -6.45
CA PRO A 616 13.24 -1.76 -7.81
C PRO A 616 13.69 -0.32 -7.96
N MET A 617 14.30 0.00 -9.11
CA MET A 617 14.90 1.28 -9.42
C MET A 617 14.48 1.75 -10.81
N GLY A 618 14.60 3.03 -11.06
CA GLY A 618 14.28 3.56 -12.37
C GLY A 618 14.51 5.06 -12.50
N THR A 619 14.18 5.54 -13.69
CA THR A 619 14.22 6.96 -14.04
C THR A 619 13.00 7.33 -14.86
N THR A 620 12.54 8.56 -14.71
CA THR A 620 11.46 9.11 -15.53
C THR A 620 11.97 10.36 -16.23
N PHE A 621 11.70 10.46 -17.52
CA PHE A 621 11.96 11.61 -18.38
C PHE A 621 10.65 12.23 -18.78
N ALA A 622 10.57 13.56 -18.81
CA ALA A 622 9.37 14.27 -19.20
C ALA A 622 9.69 15.48 -20.09
N GLU A 623 8.80 15.75 -21.04
CA GLU A 623 8.74 17.00 -21.79
C GLU A 623 7.45 17.71 -21.41
N VAL A 624 7.53 18.96 -21.03
CA VAL A 624 6.39 19.77 -20.63
C VAL A 624 6.31 21.07 -21.41
N GLU A 625 5.10 21.64 -21.51
CA GLU A 625 4.85 22.99 -22.00
C GLU A 625 4.18 23.83 -20.92
N VAL A 626 4.63 25.05 -20.74
CA VAL A 626 4.09 25.99 -19.76
C VAL A 626 3.50 27.20 -20.47
N ASP A 627 2.23 27.48 -20.23
CA ASP A 627 1.62 28.77 -20.60
C ASP A 627 2.13 29.85 -19.62
N MET A 628 2.96 30.75 -20.12
CA MET A 628 3.61 31.79 -19.34
C MET A 628 2.66 32.84 -18.78
N LYS A 629 1.42 32.91 -19.26
CA LYS A 629 0.40 33.85 -18.76
C LYS A 629 -0.40 33.28 -17.59
N THR A 630 -0.72 31.99 -17.66
CA THR A 630 -1.58 31.32 -16.66
C THR A 630 -0.82 30.43 -15.70
N GLY A 631 0.42 30.06 -16.02
CA GLY A 631 1.20 29.07 -15.28
C GLY A 631 0.72 27.62 -15.50
N ARG A 632 -0.22 27.39 -16.42
CA ARG A 632 -0.69 26.02 -16.73
C ARG A 632 0.43 25.21 -17.35
N VAL A 633 0.67 24.03 -16.78
CA VAL A 633 1.64 23.06 -17.27
C VAL A 633 0.90 21.93 -18.00
N GLU A 634 1.36 21.57 -19.19
CA GLU A 634 0.92 20.41 -19.93
C GLU A 634 2.08 19.43 -20.13
N VAL A 635 1.86 18.17 -19.81
CA VAL A 635 2.83 17.09 -20.05
C VAL A 635 2.68 16.65 -21.50
N LEU A 636 3.68 16.91 -22.33
CA LEU A 636 3.67 16.58 -23.76
C LEU A 636 4.12 15.13 -23.98
N ASP A 637 5.11 14.68 -23.23
CA ASP A 637 5.63 13.32 -23.32
C ASP A 637 6.23 12.90 -21.98
N ILE A 638 6.11 11.62 -21.64
CA ILE A 638 6.70 11.05 -20.44
C ILE A 638 7.17 9.62 -20.72
N MET A 639 8.39 9.33 -20.36
CA MET A 639 8.98 8.02 -20.52
C MET A 639 9.58 7.53 -19.20
N ASN A 640 9.32 6.27 -18.85
CA ASN A 640 9.88 5.63 -17.68
C ASN A 640 10.79 4.46 -18.09
N VAL A 641 11.97 4.41 -17.49
CA VAL A 641 12.88 3.26 -17.54
C VAL A 641 12.92 2.64 -16.16
N HIS A 642 12.52 1.38 -16.07
CA HIS A 642 12.29 0.73 -14.77
C HIS A 642 12.90 -0.67 -14.72
N ASP A 643 13.66 -0.93 -13.66
CA ASP A 643 14.11 -2.28 -13.32
C ASP A 643 13.37 -2.80 -12.08
N SER A 644 12.69 -3.91 -12.25
CA SER A 644 12.05 -4.66 -11.18
C SER A 644 12.45 -6.15 -11.19
N GLY A 645 13.59 -6.46 -11.80
CA GLY A 645 14.08 -7.84 -11.95
C GLY A 645 13.28 -8.64 -12.98
N ILE A 646 12.98 -9.90 -12.67
CA ILE A 646 12.26 -10.79 -13.59
C ILE A 646 10.78 -10.37 -13.66
N ILE A 647 10.36 -9.90 -14.82
CA ILE A 647 8.96 -9.53 -15.08
C ILE A 647 8.11 -10.80 -15.18
N LEU A 648 7.16 -10.95 -14.27
CA LEU A 648 6.30 -12.13 -14.20
C LEU A 648 5.19 -12.11 -15.26
N ASN A 649 4.57 -10.95 -15.46
CA ASN A 649 3.57 -10.70 -16.49
C ASN A 649 3.76 -9.28 -17.06
N PRO A 650 4.27 -9.14 -18.30
CA PRO A 650 4.61 -7.83 -18.87
C PRO A 650 3.47 -6.81 -18.90
N VAL A 651 2.26 -7.21 -19.32
CA VAL A 651 1.10 -6.31 -19.40
C VAL A 651 0.69 -5.81 -18.01
N LEU A 652 0.69 -6.69 -17.00
CA LEU A 652 0.34 -6.28 -15.64
C LEU A 652 1.42 -5.39 -15.02
N ALA A 653 2.70 -5.66 -15.31
CA ALA A 653 3.81 -4.83 -14.84
C ALA A 653 3.76 -3.42 -15.47
N SER A 654 3.58 -3.31 -16.79
CA SER A 654 3.41 -2.04 -17.50
C SER A 654 2.24 -1.24 -16.92
N GLY A 655 1.06 -1.87 -16.76
CA GLY A 655 -0.09 -1.22 -16.16
C GLY A 655 0.14 -0.69 -14.74
N GLN A 656 1.04 -1.31 -13.95
CA GLN A 656 1.42 -0.78 -12.64
C GLN A 656 2.32 0.46 -12.75
N VAL A 657 3.24 0.49 -13.71
CA VAL A 657 4.11 1.66 -13.97
C VAL A 657 3.27 2.84 -14.47
N GLU A 658 2.44 2.61 -15.49
CA GLU A 658 1.52 3.62 -16.06
C GLU A 658 0.57 4.19 -15.01
N GLY A 659 -0.04 3.32 -14.19
CA GLY A 659 -0.91 3.74 -13.10
C GLY A 659 -0.16 4.53 -12.01
N GLY A 660 1.13 4.27 -11.78
CA GLY A 660 1.99 5.06 -10.90
C GLY A 660 2.26 6.45 -11.45
N ILE A 661 2.59 6.55 -12.73
CA ILE A 661 2.80 7.82 -13.45
C ILE A 661 1.52 8.65 -13.42
N GLY A 662 0.36 8.05 -13.76
CA GLY A 662 -0.93 8.74 -13.74
C GLY A 662 -1.31 9.33 -12.39
N MET A 663 -0.84 8.74 -11.28
CA MET A 663 -1.01 9.31 -9.94
C MET A 663 0.08 10.35 -9.59
N GLY A 664 1.22 10.31 -10.24
CA GLY A 664 2.32 11.27 -10.04
C GLY A 664 2.12 12.59 -10.74
N ILE A 665 1.57 12.59 -11.96
CA ILE A 665 1.37 13.80 -12.77
C ILE A 665 0.56 14.88 -12.05
N PRO A 666 -0.58 14.58 -11.39
CA PRO A 666 -1.36 15.59 -10.69
C PRO A 666 -0.80 15.96 -9.30
N TYR A 667 0.27 15.35 -8.86
CA TYR A 667 0.90 15.59 -7.56
C TYR A 667 1.89 16.74 -7.60
#